data_ff0c22a49d7f53e7408f7e6ff4e2aad1
#
_entry.id   ff0c22a49d7f53e7408f7e6ff4e2aad1
#
_cell.length_a   1.000
_cell.length_b   1.000
_cell.length_c   1.000
_cell.angle_alpha   90.00
_cell.angle_beta   90.00
_cell.angle_gamma   90.00
#
_symmetry.space_group_name_H-M   'P 1'
#
loop_
_entity.id
_entity.type
_entity.pdbx_description
1 polymer ?
#
loop_
_entity_poly.entity_id
_entity_poly.type
_entity_poly.pdbx_seq_one_letter_code
_entity_poly.pdbx_strand_id
1 'polypeptide(L)'
;MKAVEAEVEVKAEAEKKAKAEAEAKAKAEAEKKAKAEAEAKAKAEAEKKAAEEESVYRRRFNRHFDELRWLYMELYGNDSMFAELCDNMERFYHERSRSLKTSDYMREARPDWYKQNDMMGMMFYIDNFAGNMKGVQSRLDYIEQCDVNYIHLMPFLDTPAGRSDGGYAVADFRKVQEKLGTMEDLEDLTTACHEKKINVCMDFVMNHTSEDHEWAKRARSGDGEYMSRYFFFNNWDIPSRYEETVPQVFPTTAPGNFTWLPDAGHYVMTSFYPYQWDLNYRNPRVFNEMMYNFLFLANKGIDIIRIDAVPYIWKELGTSCRNLPQVHTIVRMMRMIGEIVCPGILLLGEVVMEPEKVVPYFGTVEKPECHMLYNVTTMATTWHTVATRDVSLLKKQLDIVNGLPKDYVFLNYLRCHDDIGWGLDYPTLAMEGMEERSHKKYLNDYFQGYAGNSTSRGELYNADPVTGDARFCGTTASMCGVEKAGFEQDDNAMDVAIRKDLMLHAYMFMQSGIPVLYSGDEIAQVNDYTYKDDPNKAADSRYIHRGAMNWDLAAKRTDKTTVEGKMFRGLHQLEEIRKSEKAFVSYADTWTIETWEKGVLCIGRYYDGDKIIGVFNFSEFDKTAWINETDGDYVDLISGRKMKAAGVNIPAFGYYYLKKC
;
A
#
# COMPACT_ATOMS: atom_id res chain seq x y z
N MET A 1 79.68 -18.92 56.59
CA MET A 1 79.38 -18.10 55.43
C MET A 1 78.23 -18.68 54.58
N LYS A 2 78.28 -19.92 54.08
CA LYS A 2 77.20 -20.50 53.24
C LYS A 2 75.79 -20.58 53.86
N ALA A 3 75.70 -20.71 55.20
CA ALA A 3 74.40 -20.81 55.87
C ALA A 3 73.67 -19.40 55.99
N VAL A 4 74.46 -18.33 56.10
CA VAL A 4 73.93 -16.95 56.17
C VAL A 4 73.56 -16.44 54.82
N GLU A 5 74.23 -16.86 53.75
CA GLU A 5 73.84 -16.49 52.35
C GLU A 5 72.55 -17.15 51.94
N ALA A 6 72.29 -18.43 52.34
CA ALA A 6 71.08 -19.13 52.06
C ALA A 6 69.86 -18.50 52.80
N GLU A 7 70.02 -18.01 54.03
CA GLU A 7 68.99 -17.34 54.81
C GLU A 7 68.61 -15.94 54.20
N VAL A 8 69.59 -15.26 53.65
CA VAL A 8 69.39 -13.96 52.97
C VAL A 8 68.66 -14.15 51.62
N GLU A 9 68.99 -15.22 50.85
CA GLU A 9 68.28 -15.52 49.60
C GLU A 9 66.83 -15.93 49.84
N VAL A 10 66.57 -16.76 50.84
CA VAL A 10 65.17 -17.16 51.16
C VAL A 10 64.35 -15.96 51.63
N LYS A 11 64.93 -15.00 52.36
CA LYS A 11 64.25 -13.79 52.79
C LYS A 11 63.97 -12.84 51.64
N ALA A 12 64.94 -12.69 50.71
CA ALA A 12 64.72 -11.86 49.51
C ALA A 12 63.67 -12.45 48.56
N GLU A 13 63.61 -13.79 48.46
CA GLU A 13 62.59 -14.47 47.63
C GLU A 13 61.19 -14.37 48.26
N ALA A 14 61.11 -14.45 49.61
CA ALA A 14 59.84 -14.23 50.33
C ALA A 14 59.29 -12.79 50.23
N GLU A 15 60.19 -11.80 50.31
CA GLU A 15 59.86 -10.39 50.11
C GLU A 15 59.42 -10.09 48.68
N LYS A 16 60.04 -10.70 47.68
CA LYS A 16 59.69 -10.58 46.28
C LYS A 16 58.30 -11.20 45.98
N LYS A 17 58.01 -12.35 46.61
CA LYS A 17 56.72 -13.02 46.50
C LYS A 17 55.60 -12.22 47.18
N ALA A 18 55.89 -11.71 48.40
CA ALA A 18 54.88 -10.85 49.11
C ALA A 18 54.57 -9.56 48.35
N LYS A 19 55.59 -8.95 47.70
CA LYS A 19 55.42 -7.77 46.85
C LYS A 19 54.59 -8.06 45.60
N ALA A 20 54.84 -9.20 44.93
CA ALA A 20 54.07 -9.63 43.78
C ALA A 20 52.58 -9.93 44.12
N GLU A 21 52.35 -10.59 45.27
CA GLU A 21 51.00 -10.84 45.78
C GLU A 21 50.22 -9.53 46.13
N ALA A 22 50.92 -8.55 46.73
CA ALA A 22 50.37 -7.24 47.03
C ALA A 22 50.03 -6.44 45.76
N GLU A 23 50.90 -6.48 44.75
CA GLU A 23 50.67 -5.85 43.43
C GLU A 23 49.50 -6.52 42.68
N ALA A 24 49.42 -7.86 42.71
CA ALA A 24 48.31 -8.62 42.10
C ALA A 24 46.97 -8.29 42.79
N LYS A 25 46.95 -8.19 44.13
CA LYS A 25 45.76 -7.82 44.89
C LYS A 25 45.31 -6.38 44.63
N ALA A 26 46.26 -5.42 44.57
CA ALA A 26 45.98 -4.04 44.22
C ALA A 26 45.45 -3.90 42.79
N LYS A 27 45.98 -4.67 41.83
CA LYS A 27 45.47 -4.70 40.45
C LYS A 27 44.05 -5.27 40.38
N ALA A 28 43.75 -6.37 41.08
CA ALA A 28 42.43 -6.97 41.14
C ALA A 28 41.38 -6.03 41.78
N GLU A 29 41.77 -5.29 42.82
CA GLU A 29 40.90 -4.27 43.44
C GLU A 29 40.66 -3.08 42.52
N ALA A 30 41.69 -2.62 41.79
CA ALA A 30 41.52 -1.57 40.78
C ALA A 30 40.63 -1.99 39.61
N GLU A 31 40.77 -3.22 39.10
CA GLU A 31 39.89 -3.77 38.06
C GLU A 31 38.43 -3.91 38.54
N LYS A 32 38.23 -4.37 39.78
CA LYS A 32 36.93 -4.47 40.40
C LYS A 32 36.26 -3.09 40.57
N LYS A 33 37.03 -2.09 40.97
CA LYS A 33 36.56 -0.71 41.11
C LYS A 33 36.21 -0.09 39.75
N ALA A 34 37.06 -0.27 38.73
CA ALA A 34 36.82 0.21 37.37
C ALA A 34 35.59 -0.43 36.76
N LYS A 35 35.35 -1.74 37.00
CA LYS A 35 34.15 -2.43 36.54
C LYS A 35 32.88 -1.90 37.22
N ALA A 36 32.94 -1.67 38.55
CA ALA A 36 31.77 -1.11 39.30
C ALA A 36 31.46 0.34 38.85
N GLU A 37 32.50 1.16 38.59
CA GLU A 37 32.32 2.52 38.08
C GLU A 37 31.73 2.53 36.64
N ALA A 38 32.16 1.59 35.78
CA ALA A 38 31.62 1.40 34.45
C ALA A 38 30.13 0.95 34.47
N GLU A 39 29.78 -0.01 35.36
CA GLU A 39 28.42 -0.47 35.59
C GLU A 39 27.51 0.67 36.13
N ALA A 40 28.02 1.44 37.09
CA ALA A 40 27.27 2.59 37.64
C ALA A 40 27.02 3.69 36.60
N LYS A 41 28.03 3.96 35.75
CA LYS A 41 27.90 4.93 34.64
C LYS A 41 26.92 4.44 33.59
N ALA A 42 27.00 3.16 33.21
CA ALA A 42 26.05 2.56 32.26
C ALA A 42 24.60 2.58 32.80
N LYS A 43 24.42 2.33 34.09
CA LYS A 43 23.10 2.41 34.76
C LYS A 43 22.54 3.83 34.76
N ALA A 44 23.36 4.82 35.12
CA ALA A 44 22.95 6.24 35.13
C ALA A 44 22.60 6.74 33.70
N GLU A 45 23.36 6.29 32.69
CA GLU A 45 23.08 6.62 31.29
C GLU A 45 21.80 5.96 30.80
N ALA A 46 21.52 4.71 31.23
CA ALA A 46 20.26 4.01 30.94
C ALA A 46 19.06 4.70 31.61
N GLU A 47 19.17 5.10 32.88
CA GLU A 47 18.13 5.84 33.60
C GLU A 47 17.84 7.21 32.97
N LYS A 48 18.86 7.95 32.57
CA LYS A 48 18.71 9.23 31.85
C LYS A 48 17.97 9.02 30.53
N LYS A 49 18.34 8.01 29.79
CA LYS A 49 17.70 7.68 28.51
C LYS A 49 16.26 7.26 28.67
N ALA A 50 15.94 6.43 29.67
CA ALA A 50 14.56 6.05 29.99
C ALA A 50 13.70 7.28 30.34
N ALA A 51 14.24 8.25 31.08
CA ALA A 51 13.56 9.50 31.39
C ALA A 51 13.33 10.38 30.15
N GLU A 52 14.28 10.40 29.20
CA GLU A 52 14.13 11.09 27.93
C GLU A 52 13.05 10.44 27.06
N GLU A 53 13.03 9.11 26.95
CA GLU A 53 12.00 8.35 26.22
C GLU A 53 10.61 8.57 26.82
N GLU A 54 10.46 8.53 28.15
CA GLU A 54 9.21 8.83 28.83
C GLU A 54 8.73 10.27 28.54
N SER A 55 9.65 11.25 28.55
CA SER A 55 9.33 12.63 28.21
C SER A 55 8.82 12.79 26.78
N VAL A 56 9.35 12.01 25.81
CA VAL A 56 8.88 12.01 24.42
C VAL A 56 7.45 11.45 24.34
N TYR A 57 7.20 10.29 24.96
CA TYR A 57 5.86 9.68 25.00
C TYR A 57 4.83 10.64 25.59
N ARG A 58 5.10 11.20 26.77
CA ARG A 58 4.18 12.14 27.46
C ARG A 58 3.88 13.37 26.61
N ARG A 59 4.85 13.91 25.90
CA ARG A 59 4.64 15.05 25.01
C ARG A 59 3.70 14.71 23.86
N ARG A 60 3.89 13.56 23.20
CA ARG A 60 3.01 13.08 22.12
C ARG A 60 1.61 12.78 22.64
N PHE A 61 1.52 12.05 23.74
CA PHE A 61 0.27 11.71 24.41
C PHE A 61 -0.54 12.96 24.76
N ASN A 62 0.06 13.94 25.45
CA ASN A 62 -0.62 15.16 25.86
C ASN A 62 -1.09 16.01 24.66
N ARG A 63 -0.40 15.93 23.53
CA ARG A 63 -0.81 16.64 22.30
C ARG A 63 -2.17 16.15 21.79
N HIS A 64 -2.45 14.87 21.91
CA HIS A 64 -3.63 14.22 21.33
C HIS A 64 -4.69 13.83 22.36
N PHE A 65 -4.37 13.83 23.64
CA PHE A 65 -5.20 13.26 24.71
C PHE A 65 -6.63 13.81 24.72
N ASP A 66 -6.79 15.11 24.69
CA ASP A 66 -8.12 15.73 24.83
C ASP A 66 -9.03 15.39 23.64
N GLU A 67 -8.50 15.47 22.40
CA GLU A 67 -9.27 15.11 21.22
C GLU A 67 -9.54 13.61 21.17
N LEU A 68 -8.54 12.76 21.42
CA LEU A 68 -8.68 11.30 21.42
C LEU A 68 -9.72 10.86 22.46
N ARG A 69 -9.65 11.40 23.69
CA ARG A 69 -10.62 11.10 24.73
C ARG A 69 -12.02 11.56 24.35
N TRP A 70 -12.15 12.77 23.81
CA TRP A 70 -13.45 13.30 23.39
C TRP A 70 -14.09 12.42 22.31
N LEU A 71 -13.37 12.08 21.26
CA LEU A 71 -13.87 11.21 20.18
C LEU A 71 -14.24 9.80 20.69
N TYR A 72 -13.41 9.24 21.58
CA TYR A 72 -13.67 7.93 22.16
C TYR A 72 -14.93 7.95 23.04
N MET A 73 -15.11 8.99 23.84
CA MET A 73 -16.29 9.15 24.70
C MET A 73 -17.57 9.41 23.90
N GLU A 74 -17.50 10.15 22.80
CA GLU A 74 -18.63 10.34 21.87
C GLU A 74 -19.12 9.01 21.27
N LEU A 75 -18.21 8.11 20.92
CA LEU A 75 -18.60 6.81 20.37
C LEU A 75 -19.05 5.79 21.42
N TYR A 76 -18.36 5.75 22.56
CA TYR A 76 -18.45 4.61 23.50
C TYR A 76 -18.92 4.99 24.90
N GLY A 77 -18.69 6.21 25.37
CA GLY A 77 -19.08 6.63 26.72
C GLY A 77 -18.49 5.77 27.85
N ASN A 78 -17.27 5.20 27.67
CA ASN A 78 -16.72 4.18 28.57
C ASN A 78 -15.29 4.51 29.02
N ASP A 79 -15.17 5.11 30.20
CA ASP A 79 -13.87 5.53 30.76
C ASP A 79 -12.92 4.34 31.06
N SER A 80 -13.44 3.18 31.49
CA SER A 80 -12.58 2.04 31.80
C SER A 80 -11.95 1.43 30.54
N MET A 81 -12.70 1.37 29.44
CA MET A 81 -12.18 0.91 28.16
C MET A 81 -11.21 1.93 27.54
N PHE A 82 -11.44 3.23 27.77
CA PHE A 82 -10.48 4.26 27.36
C PHE A 82 -9.17 4.15 28.15
N ALA A 83 -9.22 3.89 29.44
CA ALA A 83 -8.02 3.66 30.25
C ALA A 83 -7.23 2.43 29.75
N GLU A 84 -7.91 1.31 29.44
CA GLU A 84 -7.28 0.13 28.83
C GLU A 84 -6.58 0.45 27.51
N LEU A 85 -7.19 1.29 26.67
CA LEU A 85 -6.56 1.76 25.42
C LEU A 85 -5.28 2.56 25.72
N CYS A 86 -5.31 3.48 26.71
CA CYS A 86 -4.15 4.24 27.11
C CYS A 86 -3.01 3.35 27.65
N ASP A 87 -3.34 2.37 28.48
CA ASP A 87 -2.37 1.39 29.02
C ASP A 87 -1.72 0.58 27.89
N ASN A 88 -2.50 0.17 26.88
CA ASN A 88 -1.97 -0.51 25.70
C ASN A 88 -1.04 0.38 24.90
N MET A 89 -1.38 1.66 24.66
CA MET A 89 -0.51 2.60 23.95
C MET A 89 0.84 2.78 24.68
N GLU A 90 0.82 2.99 26.00
CA GLU A 90 2.03 3.15 26.82
C GLU A 90 2.91 1.90 26.75
N ARG A 91 2.29 0.71 26.90
CA ARG A 91 2.99 -0.58 26.79
C ARG A 91 3.67 -0.75 25.43
N PHE A 92 2.94 -0.58 24.32
CA PHE A 92 3.50 -0.76 22.97
C PHE A 92 4.57 0.26 22.64
N TYR A 93 4.48 1.49 23.17
CA TYR A 93 5.56 2.46 23.08
C TYR A 93 6.83 1.96 23.78
N HIS A 94 6.72 1.42 24.98
CA HIS A 94 7.89 0.89 25.71
C HIS A 94 8.48 -0.36 25.05
N GLU A 95 7.63 -1.27 24.56
CA GLU A 95 8.04 -2.48 23.85
C GLU A 95 8.65 -2.21 22.48
N ARG A 96 8.39 -1.04 21.87
CA ARG A 96 8.91 -0.68 20.55
C ARG A 96 10.43 -0.63 20.53
N SER A 97 11.05 -1.33 19.57
CA SER A 97 12.51 -1.48 19.48
C SER A 97 13.21 -0.11 19.32
N ARG A 98 14.48 -0.05 19.73
CA ARG A 98 15.28 1.17 19.63
C ARG A 98 15.46 1.63 18.18
N SER A 99 15.65 0.71 17.24
CA SER A 99 15.77 1.02 15.82
C SER A 99 14.51 1.71 15.29
N LEU A 100 13.33 1.16 15.62
CA LEU A 100 12.04 1.73 15.23
C LEU A 100 11.78 3.08 15.88
N LYS A 101 12.08 3.27 17.17
CA LYS A 101 11.99 4.59 17.84
C LYS A 101 12.90 5.63 17.18
N THR A 102 14.09 5.21 16.72
CA THR A 102 15.01 6.11 16.00
C THR A 102 14.41 6.51 14.64
N SER A 103 13.85 5.57 13.91
CA SER A 103 13.14 5.84 12.65
C SER A 103 11.95 6.78 12.87
N ASP A 104 11.15 6.55 13.91
CA ASP A 104 10.03 7.41 14.30
C ASP A 104 10.48 8.87 14.51
N TYR A 105 11.57 9.05 15.28
CA TYR A 105 12.11 10.38 15.55
C TYR A 105 12.57 11.08 14.26
N MET A 106 13.24 10.38 13.37
CA MET A 106 13.70 10.94 12.10
C MET A 106 12.53 11.33 11.19
N ARG A 107 11.49 10.50 11.14
CA ARG A 107 10.29 10.73 10.32
C ARG A 107 9.40 11.84 10.91
N GLU A 108 9.25 11.89 12.22
CA GLU A 108 8.53 13.00 12.91
C GLU A 108 9.21 14.35 12.65
N ALA A 109 10.56 14.39 12.57
CA ALA A 109 11.33 15.58 12.24
C ALA A 109 11.22 15.97 10.74
N ARG A 110 10.82 15.05 9.88
CA ARG A 110 10.64 15.26 8.43
C ARG A 110 9.32 14.61 7.99
N PRO A 111 8.17 15.20 8.31
CA PRO A 111 6.85 14.58 8.08
C PRO A 111 6.51 14.37 6.59
N ASP A 112 7.25 15.00 5.69
CA ASP A 112 7.15 14.87 4.24
C ASP A 112 8.10 13.80 3.65
N TRP A 113 8.72 12.95 4.49
CA TRP A 113 9.70 11.95 4.09
C TRP A 113 9.20 11.02 2.97
N TYR A 114 7.91 10.67 2.96
CA TYR A 114 7.28 9.79 1.98
C TYR A 114 6.79 10.51 0.71
N LYS A 115 6.85 11.86 0.70
CA LYS A 115 6.39 12.69 -0.42
C LYS A 115 7.51 13.01 -1.43
N GLN A 116 8.71 12.43 -1.24
CA GLN A 116 9.88 12.74 -2.04
C GLN A 116 9.83 12.11 -3.44
N ASN A 117 10.62 12.63 -4.36
CA ASN A 117 10.67 12.18 -5.75
C ASN A 117 11.32 10.80 -5.95
N ASP A 118 12.00 10.24 -4.95
CA ASP A 118 12.54 8.89 -4.95
C ASP A 118 11.59 7.82 -4.40
N MET A 119 10.44 8.23 -3.83
CA MET A 119 9.46 7.27 -3.29
C MET A 119 8.73 6.55 -4.41
N MET A 120 8.93 5.24 -4.51
CA MET A 120 8.33 4.37 -5.50
C MET A 120 7.99 3.02 -4.91
N GLY A 121 6.78 2.52 -5.22
CA GLY A 121 6.25 1.28 -4.67
C GLY A 121 6.20 0.11 -5.63
N MET A 122 6.21 -1.10 -5.06
CA MET A 122 5.86 -2.35 -5.75
C MET A 122 4.98 -3.20 -4.83
N MET A 123 3.86 -3.71 -5.35
CA MET A 123 2.96 -4.60 -4.62
C MET A 123 3.03 -6.02 -5.17
N PHE A 124 2.95 -7.02 -4.28
CA PHE A 124 2.97 -8.43 -4.66
C PHE A 124 2.47 -9.35 -3.54
N TYR A 125 1.98 -10.53 -3.92
CA TYR A 125 1.80 -11.66 -3.01
C TYR A 125 3.14 -12.33 -2.74
N ILE A 126 3.46 -12.60 -1.47
CA ILE A 126 4.75 -13.18 -1.03
C ILE A 126 5.02 -14.52 -1.71
N ASP A 127 4.01 -15.41 -1.74
CA ASP A 127 4.14 -16.73 -2.37
C ASP A 127 4.32 -16.63 -3.89
N ASN A 128 3.60 -15.75 -4.54
CA ASN A 128 3.71 -15.54 -5.99
C ASN A 128 5.02 -14.87 -6.38
N PHE A 129 5.55 -13.98 -5.54
CA PHE A 129 6.81 -13.30 -5.83
C PHE A 129 8.03 -14.20 -5.58
N ALA A 130 8.11 -14.82 -4.39
CA ALA A 130 9.33 -15.53 -4.00
C ALA A 130 9.09 -16.76 -3.09
N GLY A 131 7.86 -17.29 -3.05
CA GLY A 131 7.49 -18.48 -2.30
C GLY A 131 7.19 -18.22 -0.82
N ASN A 132 8.04 -17.49 -0.11
CA ASN A 132 7.89 -17.16 1.32
C ASN A 132 8.70 -15.90 1.69
N MET A 133 8.65 -15.48 2.96
CA MET A 133 9.34 -14.27 3.46
C MET A 133 10.86 -14.33 3.27
N LYS A 134 11.48 -15.49 3.51
CA LYS A 134 12.94 -15.68 3.26
C LYS A 134 13.27 -15.59 1.78
N GLY A 135 12.36 -16.07 0.92
CA GLY A 135 12.46 -15.88 -0.52
C GLY A 135 12.44 -14.41 -0.90
N VAL A 136 11.50 -13.62 -0.35
CA VAL A 136 11.44 -12.16 -0.58
C VAL A 136 12.75 -11.49 -0.11
N GLN A 137 13.23 -11.84 1.08
CA GLN A 137 14.49 -11.32 1.61
C GLN A 137 15.67 -11.61 0.65
N SER A 138 15.72 -12.79 0.02
CA SER A 138 16.75 -13.13 -0.97
C SER A 138 16.64 -12.37 -2.29
N ARG A 139 15.52 -11.66 -2.52
CA ARG A 139 15.24 -10.87 -3.74
C ARG A 139 15.28 -9.35 -3.53
N LEU A 140 15.69 -8.87 -2.36
CA LEU A 140 15.77 -7.43 -2.09
C LEU A 140 16.71 -6.70 -3.06
N ASP A 141 17.80 -7.33 -3.51
CA ASP A 141 18.68 -6.75 -4.54
C ASP A 141 17.99 -6.56 -5.89
N TYR A 142 17.04 -7.43 -6.24
CA TYR A 142 16.21 -7.26 -7.42
C TYR A 142 15.26 -6.07 -7.26
N ILE A 143 14.63 -5.94 -6.09
CA ILE A 143 13.73 -4.83 -5.76
C ILE A 143 14.47 -3.49 -5.82
N GLU A 144 15.71 -3.42 -5.29
CA GLU A 144 16.56 -2.23 -5.45
C GLU A 144 16.89 -1.91 -6.91
N GLN A 145 17.14 -2.93 -7.75
CA GLN A 145 17.38 -2.73 -9.19
C GLN A 145 16.15 -2.23 -9.95
N CYS A 146 14.95 -2.41 -9.39
CA CYS A 146 13.71 -1.81 -9.87
C CYS A 146 13.48 -0.40 -9.32
N ASP A 147 14.48 0.22 -8.66
CA ASP A 147 14.39 1.53 -8.01
C ASP A 147 13.28 1.66 -6.96
N VAL A 148 12.77 0.53 -6.45
CA VAL A 148 11.68 0.45 -5.48
C VAL A 148 12.22 0.60 -4.05
N ASN A 149 11.64 1.52 -3.29
CA ASN A 149 11.93 1.73 -1.88
C ASN A 149 10.69 1.63 -0.97
N TYR A 150 9.59 1.10 -1.52
CA TYR A 150 8.35 0.81 -0.83
C TYR A 150 7.76 -0.51 -1.37
N ILE A 151 7.70 -1.55 -0.54
CA ILE A 151 7.03 -2.80 -0.91
C ILE A 151 5.70 -2.94 -0.19
N HIS A 152 4.65 -3.31 -0.92
CA HIS A 152 3.37 -3.67 -0.36
C HIS A 152 3.20 -5.18 -0.41
N LEU A 153 3.32 -5.81 0.74
CA LEU A 153 3.08 -7.24 0.93
C LEU A 153 1.57 -7.48 1.00
N MET A 154 1.00 -8.12 -0.03
CA MET A 154 -0.40 -8.54 -0.03
C MET A 154 -0.69 -9.46 1.18
N PRO A 155 -1.97 -9.65 1.58
CA PRO A 155 -2.30 -10.26 2.86
C PRO A 155 -1.54 -11.56 3.15
N PHE A 156 -0.83 -11.59 4.28
CA PHE A 156 0.02 -12.70 4.69
C PHE A 156 -0.31 -13.24 6.10
N LEU A 157 -1.25 -12.60 6.81
CA LEU A 157 -1.70 -13.08 8.11
C LEU A 157 -2.48 -14.38 7.97
N ASP A 158 -2.61 -15.13 9.07
CA ASP A 158 -3.24 -16.45 9.10
C ASP A 158 -4.67 -16.43 8.55
N THR A 159 -4.98 -17.35 7.66
CA THR A 159 -6.27 -17.44 6.97
C THR A 159 -6.53 -18.89 6.56
N PRO A 160 -7.79 -19.35 6.56
CA PRO A 160 -8.12 -20.70 6.19
C PRO A 160 -7.89 -20.96 4.70
N ALA A 161 -7.40 -22.16 4.37
CA ALA A 161 -7.22 -22.59 3.00
C ALA A 161 -8.57 -22.65 2.25
N GLY A 162 -8.60 -22.14 1.00
CA GLY A 162 -9.77 -22.20 0.11
C GLY A 162 -10.93 -21.24 0.47
N ARG A 163 -10.90 -20.59 1.65
CA ARG A 163 -11.89 -19.61 2.10
C ARG A 163 -11.18 -18.34 2.60
N SER A 164 -10.28 -17.84 1.82
CA SER A 164 -9.40 -16.74 2.24
C SER A 164 -9.66 -15.41 1.54
N ASP A 165 -10.36 -15.42 0.40
CA ASP A 165 -10.52 -14.22 -0.44
C ASP A 165 -9.17 -13.51 -0.70
N GLY A 166 -8.18 -14.27 -1.20
CA GLY A 166 -6.84 -13.70 -1.42
C GLY A 166 -6.08 -13.30 -0.14
N GLY A 167 -6.49 -13.84 1.03
CA GLY A 167 -5.88 -13.53 2.32
C GLY A 167 -6.65 -12.54 3.20
N TYR A 168 -7.76 -11.97 2.70
CA TYR A 168 -8.55 -10.99 3.45
C TYR A 168 -9.49 -11.59 4.51
N ALA A 169 -9.68 -12.90 4.56
CA ALA A 169 -10.42 -13.58 5.64
C ALA A 169 -9.47 -13.94 6.80
N VAL A 170 -9.05 -12.96 7.59
CA VAL A 170 -8.04 -13.12 8.65
C VAL A 170 -8.58 -13.95 9.82
N ALA A 171 -7.91 -15.06 10.14
CA ALA A 171 -8.22 -15.93 11.26
C ALA A 171 -7.40 -15.60 12.52
N ASP A 172 -6.21 -15.03 12.37
CA ASP A 172 -5.38 -14.55 13.48
C ASP A 172 -4.49 -13.37 13.00
N PHE A 173 -4.67 -12.18 13.63
CA PHE A 173 -3.90 -10.98 13.32
C PHE A 173 -2.45 -11.02 13.83
N ARG A 174 -2.08 -12.00 14.65
CA ARG A 174 -0.76 -12.13 15.29
C ARG A 174 0.02 -13.34 14.79
N LYS A 175 -0.46 -13.97 13.73
CA LYS A 175 0.15 -15.13 13.13
C LYS A 175 0.29 -14.95 11.61
N VAL A 176 1.42 -15.34 11.07
CA VAL A 176 1.66 -15.43 9.62
C VAL A 176 1.11 -16.77 9.11
N GLN A 177 0.62 -16.82 7.86
CA GLN A 177 0.30 -18.08 7.20
C GLN A 177 1.53 -19.00 7.22
N GLU A 178 1.36 -20.24 7.68
CA GLU A 178 2.46 -21.19 7.88
C GLU A 178 3.32 -21.40 6.62
N LYS A 179 2.70 -21.40 5.44
CA LYS A 179 3.41 -21.52 4.16
C LYS A 179 4.32 -20.34 3.84
N LEU A 180 4.06 -19.15 4.42
CA LEU A 180 4.79 -17.91 4.14
C LEU A 180 5.92 -17.66 5.15
N GLY A 181 5.83 -18.24 6.35
CA GLY A 181 6.83 -18.08 7.42
C GLY A 181 6.24 -17.87 8.80
N THR A 182 7.00 -17.23 9.67
CA THR A 182 6.63 -16.92 11.06
C THR A 182 6.65 -15.41 11.32
N MET A 183 6.24 -14.98 12.52
CA MET A 183 6.37 -13.57 12.93
C MET A 183 7.85 -13.15 13.08
N GLU A 184 8.75 -14.07 13.43
CA GLU A 184 10.18 -13.81 13.42
C GLU A 184 10.71 -13.61 12.00
N ASP A 185 10.26 -14.41 11.03
CA ASP A 185 10.63 -14.23 9.61
C ASP A 185 10.13 -12.87 9.08
N LEU A 186 8.99 -12.36 9.57
CA LEU A 186 8.51 -11.01 9.25
C LEU A 186 9.44 -9.93 9.83
N GLU A 187 9.85 -10.06 11.09
CA GLU A 187 10.79 -9.12 11.74
C GLU A 187 12.15 -9.12 11.04
N ASP A 188 12.64 -10.29 10.64
CA ASP A 188 13.88 -10.43 9.88
C ASP A 188 13.77 -9.76 8.50
N LEU A 189 12.64 -9.96 7.80
CA LEU A 189 12.38 -9.33 6.51
C LEU A 189 12.29 -7.80 6.63
N THR A 190 11.52 -7.29 7.59
CA THR A 190 11.39 -5.83 7.79
C THR A 190 12.72 -5.19 8.18
N THR A 191 13.54 -5.87 8.99
CA THR A 191 14.89 -5.43 9.34
C THR A 191 15.78 -5.35 8.10
N ALA A 192 15.79 -6.39 7.27
CA ALA A 192 16.59 -6.42 6.04
C ALA A 192 16.11 -5.34 5.03
N CYS A 193 14.80 -5.10 4.95
CA CYS A 193 14.24 -4.01 4.15
C CYS A 193 14.75 -2.64 4.64
N HIS A 194 14.70 -2.38 5.95
CA HIS A 194 15.15 -1.11 6.53
C HIS A 194 16.65 -0.87 6.32
N GLU A 195 17.50 -1.91 6.39
CA GLU A 195 18.91 -1.81 6.06
C GLU A 195 19.14 -1.31 4.61
N LYS A 196 18.25 -1.68 3.70
CA LYS A 196 18.22 -1.23 2.30
C LYS A 196 17.37 0.01 2.05
N LYS A 197 16.85 0.65 3.10
CA LYS A 197 15.93 1.81 3.03
C LYS A 197 14.63 1.51 2.26
N ILE A 198 14.16 0.28 2.29
CA ILE A 198 12.89 -0.15 1.72
C ILE A 198 11.84 -0.12 2.84
N ASN A 199 10.75 0.61 2.62
CA ASN A 199 9.60 0.67 3.52
C ASN A 199 8.67 -0.50 3.27
N VAL A 200 8.06 -1.03 4.33
CA VAL A 200 7.19 -2.20 4.24
C VAL A 200 5.75 -1.80 4.54
N CYS A 201 4.85 -2.07 3.60
CA CYS A 201 3.41 -1.94 3.74
C CYS A 201 2.76 -3.31 3.91
N MET A 202 1.69 -3.35 4.70
CA MET A 202 0.83 -4.53 4.83
C MET A 202 -0.65 -4.15 4.86
N ASP A 203 -1.50 -5.11 4.50
CA ASP A 203 -2.94 -5.01 4.64
C ASP A 203 -3.39 -5.23 6.09
N PHE A 204 -4.29 -4.36 6.57
CA PHE A 204 -4.93 -4.48 7.87
C PHE A 204 -6.45 -4.49 7.70
N VAL A 205 -7.03 -5.68 7.78
CA VAL A 205 -8.47 -5.90 7.58
C VAL A 205 -9.21 -5.49 8.83
N MET A 206 -9.85 -4.33 8.81
CA MET A 206 -10.59 -3.80 9.96
C MET A 206 -12.08 -4.15 9.93
N ASN A 207 -12.68 -4.31 8.75
CA ASN A 207 -14.14 -4.47 8.65
C ASN A 207 -14.66 -5.81 9.18
N HIS A 208 -13.90 -6.90 9.02
CA HIS A 208 -14.36 -8.26 9.29
C HIS A 208 -13.23 -9.18 9.74
N THR A 209 -13.60 -10.36 10.24
CA THR A 209 -12.67 -11.48 10.44
C THR A 209 -13.17 -12.70 9.67
N SER A 210 -12.30 -13.71 9.52
CA SER A 210 -12.71 -15.05 9.11
C SER A 210 -13.70 -15.66 10.12
N GLU A 211 -14.62 -16.53 9.67
CA GLU A 211 -15.40 -17.39 10.54
C GLU A 211 -14.54 -18.37 11.37
N ASP A 212 -13.28 -18.57 10.96
CA ASP A 212 -12.28 -19.37 11.67
C ASP A 212 -11.47 -18.58 12.72
N HIS A 213 -11.70 -17.26 12.86
CA HIS A 213 -11.12 -16.45 13.92
C HIS A 213 -11.62 -16.94 15.30
N GLU A 214 -10.78 -16.90 16.33
CA GLU A 214 -11.15 -17.37 17.67
C GLU A 214 -12.41 -16.69 18.22
N TRP A 215 -12.59 -15.38 17.94
CA TRP A 215 -13.80 -14.66 18.32
C TRP A 215 -15.05 -15.21 17.62
N ALA A 216 -14.93 -15.52 16.34
CA ALA A 216 -16.04 -16.05 15.55
C ALA A 216 -16.43 -17.46 16.02
N LYS A 217 -15.45 -18.34 16.32
CA LYS A 217 -15.69 -19.67 16.86
C LYS A 217 -16.40 -19.62 18.21
N ARG A 218 -15.97 -18.74 19.10
CA ARG A 218 -16.63 -18.53 20.41
C ARG A 218 -18.03 -17.93 20.26
N ALA A 219 -18.21 -16.94 19.40
CA ALA A 219 -19.51 -16.38 19.08
C ALA A 219 -20.46 -17.46 18.54
N ARG A 220 -20.00 -18.29 17.61
CA ARG A 220 -20.75 -19.41 17.02
C ARG A 220 -21.17 -20.44 18.06
N SER A 221 -20.37 -20.65 19.12
CA SER A 221 -20.70 -21.55 20.24
C SER A 221 -21.69 -20.95 21.26
N GLY A 222 -22.14 -19.70 21.05
CA GLY A 222 -23.13 -19.02 21.90
C GLY A 222 -22.53 -18.21 23.06
N ASP A 223 -21.21 -17.93 23.04
CA ASP A 223 -20.58 -17.02 24.00
C ASP A 223 -21.05 -15.56 23.74
N GLY A 224 -21.90 -15.04 24.63
CA GLY A 224 -22.56 -13.74 24.46
C GLY A 224 -21.60 -12.56 24.39
N GLU A 225 -20.42 -12.62 25.05
CA GLU A 225 -19.40 -11.59 24.94
C GLU A 225 -18.87 -11.54 23.50
N TYR A 226 -18.54 -12.70 22.92
CA TYR A 226 -18.01 -12.78 21.56
C TYR A 226 -19.08 -12.57 20.49
N MET A 227 -20.33 -12.96 20.73
CA MET A 227 -21.45 -12.60 19.84
C MET A 227 -21.61 -11.10 19.74
N SER A 228 -21.39 -10.33 20.82
CA SER A 228 -21.49 -8.87 20.79
C SER A 228 -20.41 -8.17 19.94
N ARG A 229 -19.34 -8.90 19.56
CA ARG A 229 -18.29 -8.41 18.67
C ARG A 229 -18.67 -8.42 17.20
N TYR A 230 -19.79 -9.06 16.85
CA TYR A 230 -20.36 -9.19 15.51
C TYR A 230 -21.83 -8.77 15.50
N PHE A 231 -22.49 -8.86 14.36
CA PHE A 231 -23.93 -8.59 14.21
C PHE A 231 -24.67 -9.92 14.06
N PHE A 232 -25.22 -10.45 15.18
CA PHE A 232 -25.98 -11.68 15.24
C PHE A 232 -27.47 -11.40 15.40
N PHE A 233 -28.34 -12.14 14.67
CA PHE A 233 -29.79 -12.00 14.70
C PHE A 233 -30.47 -13.36 14.73
N ASN A 234 -31.50 -13.51 15.60
CA ASN A 234 -32.23 -14.77 15.77
C ASN A 234 -33.17 -15.10 14.62
N ASN A 235 -33.58 -14.09 13.84
CA ASN A 235 -34.52 -14.22 12.74
C ASN A 235 -34.19 -13.20 11.62
N TRP A 236 -34.98 -13.23 10.56
CA TRP A 236 -34.78 -12.38 9.38
C TRP A 236 -35.36 -10.95 9.49
N ASP A 237 -36.03 -10.59 10.60
CA ASP A 237 -36.74 -9.31 10.73
C ASP A 237 -35.80 -8.09 10.64
N ILE A 238 -34.69 -8.10 11.36
CA ILE A 238 -33.71 -7.03 11.31
C ILE A 238 -32.80 -7.14 10.06
N PRO A 239 -32.25 -8.33 9.71
CA PRO A 239 -31.52 -8.51 8.46
C PRO A 239 -32.28 -8.01 7.23
N SER A 240 -33.58 -8.32 7.07
CA SER A 240 -34.37 -7.85 5.92
C SER A 240 -34.40 -6.33 5.80
N ARG A 241 -34.44 -5.60 6.93
CA ARG A 241 -34.41 -4.12 6.95
C ARG A 241 -33.05 -3.55 6.59
N TYR A 242 -31.95 -4.25 6.88
CA TYR A 242 -30.62 -3.88 6.37
C TYR A 242 -30.54 -4.09 4.84
N GLU A 243 -31.07 -5.20 4.33
CA GLU A 243 -31.07 -5.49 2.89
C GLU A 243 -31.83 -4.44 2.05
N GLU A 244 -32.77 -3.71 2.66
CA GLU A 244 -33.47 -2.60 1.98
C GLU A 244 -32.57 -1.39 1.66
N THR A 245 -31.49 -1.20 2.43
CA THR A 245 -30.67 0.02 2.36
C THR A 245 -29.18 -0.24 2.11
N VAL A 246 -28.68 -1.45 2.42
CA VAL A 246 -27.26 -1.81 2.27
C VAL A 246 -27.02 -2.42 0.90
N PRO A 247 -26.27 -1.76 0.02
CA PRO A 247 -25.92 -2.31 -1.29
C PRO A 247 -25.01 -3.54 -1.14
N GLN A 248 -25.24 -4.57 -1.94
CA GLN A 248 -24.39 -5.75 -2.00
C GLN A 248 -23.05 -5.42 -2.68
N VAL A 249 -21.94 -5.98 -2.18
CA VAL A 249 -20.60 -5.81 -2.75
C VAL A 249 -20.39 -6.76 -3.93
N PHE A 250 -20.81 -8.00 -3.76
CA PHE A 250 -20.66 -9.06 -4.76
C PHE A 250 -22.02 -9.71 -5.10
N PRO A 251 -22.91 -9.01 -5.83
CA PRO A 251 -24.29 -9.45 -6.04
C PRO A 251 -24.42 -10.79 -6.79
N THR A 252 -23.41 -11.21 -7.54
CA THR A 252 -23.40 -12.48 -8.31
C THR A 252 -22.59 -13.58 -7.67
N THR A 253 -21.42 -13.27 -7.05
CA THR A 253 -20.53 -14.26 -6.46
C THR A 253 -20.80 -14.54 -4.97
N ALA A 254 -21.31 -13.55 -4.24
CA ALA A 254 -21.67 -13.67 -2.82
C ALA A 254 -22.90 -12.79 -2.52
N PRO A 255 -24.09 -13.19 -2.99
CA PRO A 255 -25.32 -12.39 -2.85
C PRO A 255 -25.80 -12.29 -1.41
N GLY A 256 -26.34 -11.12 -1.05
CA GLY A 256 -26.83 -10.80 0.29
C GLY A 256 -25.77 -10.22 1.20
N ASN A 257 -26.22 -9.69 2.35
CA ASN A 257 -25.35 -9.13 3.39
C ASN A 257 -25.40 -9.94 4.70
N PHE A 258 -26.09 -11.09 4.70
CA PHE A 258 -26.25 -11.94 5.88
C PHE A 258 -26.16 -13.41 5.54
N THR A 259 -25.50 -14.16 6.41
CA THR A 259 -25.35 -15.62 6.30
C THR A 259 -26.08 -16.31 7.45
N TRP A 260 -26.92 -17.31 7.13
CA TRP A 260 -27.54 -18.18 8.12
C TRP A 260 -26.54 -19.23 8.63
N LEU A 261 -26.41 -19.35 9.94
CA LEU A 261 -25.59 -20.37 10.61
C LEU A 261 -26.48 -21.45 11.21
N PRO A 262 -26.68 -22.59 10.52
CA PRO A 262 -27.63 -23.61 10.98
C PRO A 262 -27.32 -24.21 12.35
N ASP A 263 -26.03 -24.35 12.66
CA ASP A 263 -25.53 -24.92 13.91
C ASP A 263 -25.65 -23.93 15.08
N ALA A 264 -25.60 -22.62 14.83
CA ALA A 264 -25.77 -21.58 15.85
C ALA A 264 -27.23 -21.08 15.94
N GLY A 265 -28.08 -21.34 14.93
CA GLY A 265 -29.47 -20.85 14.87
C GLY A 265 -29.58 -19.34 14.73
N HIS A 266 -28.62 -18.68 14.06
CA HIS A 266 -28.56 -17.23 13.92
C HIS A 266 -28.16 -16.81 12.52
N TYR A 267 -28.58 -15.60 12.11
CA TYR A 267 -27.96 -14.87 11.01
C TYR A 267 -26.79 -14.05 11.52
N VAL A 268 -25.70 -14.00 10.76
CA VAL A 268 -24.57 -13.11 10.99
C VAL A 268 -24.38 -12.19 9.80
N MET A 269 -24.00 -10.93 10.03
CA MET A 269 -23.71 -9.98 8.95
C MET A 269 -22.42 -10.33 8.24
N THR A 270 -22.46 -10.36 6.89
CA THR A 270 -21.38 -10.76 6.00
C THR A 270 -21.41 -9.89 4.75
N SER A 271 -20.91 -8.65 4.84
CA SER A 271 -20.97 -7.68 3.73
C SER A 271 -20.16 -8.11 2.50
N PHE A 272 -19.19 -9.02 2.66
CA PHE A 272 -18.34 -9.55 1.58
C PHE A 272 -18.69 -11.01 1.32
N TYR A 273 -17.83 -11.95 1.72
CA TYR A 273 -18.10 -13.37 1.56
C TYR A 273 -18.79 -13.96 2.81
N PRO A 274 -19.54 -15.07 2.67
CA PRO A 274 -20.24 -15.72 3.80
C PRO A 274 -19.34 -16.13 4.97
N TYR A 275 -18.06 -16.33 4.72
CA TYR A 275 -17.04 -16.69 5.73
C TYR A 275 -16.29 -15.48 6.30
N GLN A 276 -16.66 -14.23 5.93
CA GLN A 276 -16.12 -12.98 6.43
C GLN A 276 -17.18 -12.27 7.26
N TRP A 277 -17.06 -12.35 8.60
CA TRP A 277 -18.06 -11.83 9.52
C TRP A 277 -17.76 -10.40 9.93
N ASP A 278 -18.69 -9.50 9.72
CA ASP A 278 -18.55 -8.08 9.99
C ASP A 278 -18.41 -7.76 11.47
N LEU A 279 -17.37 -7.03 11.83
CA LEU A 279 -17.08 -6.59 13.19
C LEU A 279 -18.02 -5.47 13.64
N ASN A 280 -18.46 -5.55 14.88
CA ASN A 280 -19.34 -4.56 15.50
C ASN A 280 -18.53 -3.50 16.25
N TYR A 281 -18.13 -2.45 15.58
CA TYR A 281 -17.40 -1.33 16.18
C TYR A 281 -18.22 -0.46 17.14
N ARG A 282 -19.50 -0.74 17.36
CA ARG A 282 -20.25 -0.16 18.48
C ARG A 282 -19.78 -0.71 19.82
N ASN A 283 -19.12 -1.86 19.83
CA ASN A 283 -18.49 -2.45 20.99
C ASN A 283 -17.06 -1.89 21.15
N PRO A 284 -16.76 -1.12 22.23
CA PRO A 284 -15.42 -0.55 22.44
C PRO A 284 -14.32 -1.59 22.54
N ARG A 285 -14.65 -2.83 22.95
CA ARG A 285 -13.67 -3.91 22.98
C ARG A 285 -13.15 -4.29 21.59
N VAL A 286 -14.02 -4.25 20.56
CA VAL A 286 -13.59 -4.48 19.18
C VAL A 286 -12.58 -3.42 18.75
N PHE A 287 -12.86 -2.14 19.01
CA PHE A 287 -11.93 -1.06 18.70
C PHE A 287 -10.60 -1.24 19.42
N ASN A 288 -10.62 -1.45 20.75
CA ASN A 288 -9.40 -1.59 21.56
C ASN A 288 -8.53 -2.77 21.09
N GLU A 289 -9.14 -3.92 20.83
CA GLU A 289 -8.43 -5.12 20.35
C GLU A 289 -7.86 -4.91 18.94
N MET A 290 -8.57 -4.23 18.07
CA MET A 290 -8.05 -3.91 16.73
C MET A 290 -6.91 -2.89 16.81
N MET A 291 -6.97 -1.90 17.71
CA MET A 291 -5.84 -0.99 17.96
C MET A 291 -4.65 -1.72 18.59
N TYR A 292 -4.90 -2.69 19.46
CA TYR A 292 -3.85 -3.61 19.95
C TYR A 292 -3.15 -4.33 18.80
N ASN A 293 -3.91 -4.92 17.86
CA ASN A 293 -3.36 -5.62 16.69
C ASN A 293 -2.59 -4.66 15.78
N PHE A 294 -3.09 -3.45 15.57
CA PHE A 294 -2.40 -2.39 14.82
C PHE A 294 -1.02 -2.07 15.44
N LEU A 295 -0.96 -1.81 16.75
CA LEU A 295 0.28 -1.48 17.43
C LEU A 295 1.24 -2.68 17.51
N PHE A 296 0.71 -3.90 17.65
CA PHE A 296 1.50 -5.12 17.59
C PHE A 296 2.23 -5.25 16.24
N LEU A 297 1.50 -5.10 15.12
CA LEU A 297 2.07 -5.19 13.77
C LEU A 297 3.03 -4.02 13.49
N ALA A 298 2.73 -2.82 13.98
CA ALA A 298 3.61 -1.68 13.95
C ALA A 298 4.98 -1.97 14.59
N ASN A 299 4.99 -2.71 15.71
CA ASN A 299 6.21 -3.09 16.41
C ASN A 299 6.97 -4.25 15.73
N LYS A 300 6.38 -4.88 14.70
CA LYS A 300 7.08 -5.85 13.82
C LYS A 300 7.84 -5.19 12.66
N GLY A 301 7.93 -3.87 12.65
CA GLY A 301 8.71 -3.13 11.65
C GLY A 301 7.90 -2.73 10.40
N ILE A 302 6.57 -2.80 10.46
CA ILE A 302 5.71 -2.29 9.39
C ILE A 302 5.76 -0.75 9.39
N ASP A 303 5.92 -0.15 8.20
CA ASP A 303 6.01 1.30 8.00
C ASP A 303 4.70 1.92 7.51
N ILE A 304 3.91 1.15 6.77
CA ILE A 304 2.66 1.60 6.16
C ILE A 304 1.58 0.55 6.44
N ILE A 305 0.48 0.99 7.02
CA ILE A 305 -0.71 0.14 7.23
C ILE A 305 -1.76 0.51 6.19
N ARG A 306 -2.04 -0.41 5.28
CA ARG A 306 -3.17 -0.29 4.35
C ARG A 306 -4.43 -0.78 5.04
N ILE A 307 -5.35 0.14 5.31
CA ILE A 307 -6.63 -0.17 5.93
C ILE A 307 -7.59 -0.64 4.85
N ASP A 308 -7.93 -1.93 4.91
CA ASP A 308 -8.86 -2.56 3.98
C ASP A 308 -10.29 -2.12 4.22
N ALA A 309 -11.04 -1.92 3.13
CA ALA A 309 -12.48 -1.66 3.14
C ALA A 309 -12.93 -0.57 4.14
N VAL A 310 -12.17 0.52 4.27
CA VAL A 310 -12.39 1.59 5.25
C VAL A 310 -13.82 2.07 5.33
N PRO A 311 -14.53 2.33 4.20
CA PRO A 311 -15.90 2.86 4.22
C PRO A 311 -16.92 1.98 4.94
N TYR A 312 -16.63 0.71 5.14
CA TYR A 312 -17.57 -0.29 5.65
C TYR A 312 -17.49 -0.52 7.16
N ILE A 313 -16.52 0.06 7.87
CA ILE A 313 -16.21 -0.26 9.28
C ILE A 313 -17.39 -0.06 10.23
N TRP A 314 -18.26 0.93 10.00
CA TRP A 314 -19.42 1.20 10.87
C TRP A 314 -20.74 0.79 10.23
N LYS A 315 -21.60 0.12 11.01
CA LYS A 315 -22.91 -0.34 10.56
C LYS A 315 -24.05 0.35 11.34
N GLU A 316 -25.04 0.81 10.61
CA GLU A 316 -26.22 1.44 11.19
C GLU A 316 -27.48 1.10 10.38
N LEU A 317 -28.53 0.59 11.07
CA LEU A 317 -29.78 0.21 10.44
C LEU A 317 -30.47 1.43 9.78
N GLY A 318 -30.97 1.24 8.57
CA GLY A 318 -31.61 2.30 7.80
C GLY A 318 -30.65 3.21 7.03
N THR A 319 -29.35 2.86 7.04
CA THR A 319 -28.32 3.53 6.23
C THR A 319 -27.72 2.56 5.21
N SER A 320 -26.86 3.06 4.33
CA SER A 320 -26.10 2.22 3.41
C SER A 320 -24.98 1.43 4.08
N CYS A 321 -24.70 1.63 5.37
CA CYS A 321 -23.53 1.12 6.10
C CYS A 321 -22.20 1.43 5.42
N ARG A 322 -22.12 2.55 4.69
CA ARG A 322 -20.92 3.02 3.99
C ARG A 322 -20.74 4.52 4.21
N ASN A 323 -19.49 4.95 4.38
CA ASN A 323 -19.11 6.37 4.55
C ASN A 323 -19.82 7.07 5.71
N LEU A 324 -20.13 6.36 6.78
CA LEU A 324 -20.79 6.96 7.94
C LEU A 324 -19.79 7.82 8.75
N PRO A 325 -20.25 8.89 9.43
CA PRO A 325 -19.38 9.80 10.20
C PRO A 325 -18.49 9.09 11.23
N GLN A 326 -18.99 8.00 11.79
CA GLN A 326 -18.25 7.21 12.79
C GLN A 326 -17.02 6.52 12.20
N VAL A 327 -17.03 6.22 10.89
CA VAL A 327 -15.84 5.68 10.20
C VAL A 327 -14.71 6.70 10.27
N HIS A 328 -14.99 7.96 9.96
CA HIS A 328 -14.02 9.07 10.05
C HIS A 328 -13.50 9.24 11.47
N THR A 329 -14.39 9.16 12.48
CA THR A 329 -13.99 9.20 13.90
C THR A 329 -13.00 8.07 14.24
N ILE A 330 -13.27 6.83 13.79
CA ILE A 330 -12.40 5.66 14.01
C ILE A 330 -11.04 5.86 13.36
N VAL A 331 -11.00 6.28 12.10
CA VAL A 331 -9.74 6.51 11.37
C VAL A 331 -8.94 7.64 12.00
N ARG A 332 -9.62 8.73 12.43
CA ARG A 332 -8.98 9.84 13.15
C ARG A 332 -8.37 9.40 14.48
N MET A 333 -9.07 8.59 15.27
CA MET A 333 -8.51 8.01 16.50
C MET A 333 -7.31 7.09 16.22
N MET A 334 -7.41 6.23 15.21
CA MET A 334 -6.29 5.36 14.79
C MET A 334 -5.07 6.20 14.39
N ARG A 335 -5.29 7.31 13.65
CA ARG A 335 -4.22 8.25 13.28
C ARG A 335 -3.52 8.81 14.52
N MET A 336 -4.28 9.32 15.50
CA MET A 336 -3.71 9.89 16.73
C MET A 336 -2.97 8.82 17.57
N ILE A 337 -3.52 7.60 17.67
CA ILE A 337 -2.86 6.48 18.35
C ILE A 337 -1.50 6.19 17.69
N GLY A 338 -1.44 6.17 16.35
CA GLY A 338 -0.19 6.04 15.59
C GLY A 338 0.79 7.18 15.92
N GLU A 339 0.34 8.43 15.87
CA GLU A 339 1.16 9.62 16.17
C GLU A 339 1.70 9.65 17.60
N ILE A 340 1.00 9.02 18.56
CA ILE A 340 1.46 8.88 19.95
C ILE A 340 2.54 7.81 20.07
N VAL A 341 2.30 6.61 19.53
CA VAL A 341 3.11 5.41 19.79
C VAL A 341 4.21 5.21 18.76
N CYS A 342 3.90 5.39 17.50
CA CYS A 342 4.73 5.06 16.34
C CYS A 342 4.58 6.08 15.19
N PRO A 343 4.97 7.37 15.42
CA PRO A 343 4.68 8.48 14.49
C PRO A 343 5.36 8.35 13.12
N GLY A 344 6.25 7.39 12.96
CA GLY A 344 6.84 7.06 11.67
C GLY A 344 5.93 6.23 10.75
N ILE A 345 4.81 5.70 11.26
CA ILE A 345 3.87 4.88 10.48
C ILE A 345 2.92 5.75 9.66
N LEU A 346 2.65 5.29 8.43
CA LEU A 346 1.65 5.89 7.56
C LEU A 346 0.38 5.03 7.51
N LEU A 347 -0.77 5.69 7.41
CA LEU A 347 -2.06 5.06 7.13
C LEU A 347 -2.40 5.26 5.65
N LEU A 348 -2.63 4.17 4.95
CA LEU A 348 -3.11 4.14 3.57
C LEU A 348 -4.54 3.60 3.57
N GLY A 349 -5.51 4.41 3.22
CA GLY A 349 -6.92 3.99 3.17
C GLY A 349 -7.30 3.42 1.82
N GLU A 350 -7.99 2.28 1.81
CA GLU A 350 -8.67 1.80 0.62
C GLU A 350 -10.11 2.31 0.59
N VAL A 351 -10.38 3.17 -0.39
CA VAL A 351 -11.71 3.78 -0.61
C VAL A 351 -12.01 3.72 -2.10
N VAL A 352 -12.74 2.69 -2.52
CA VAL A 352 -13.12 2.49 -3.93
C VAL A 352 -14.48 3.12 -4.17
N MET A 353 -14.49 4.42 -4.45
CA MET A 353 -15.70 5.24 -4.64
C MET A 353 -15.43 6.40 -5.58
N GLU A 354 -16.49 7.18 -5.89
CA GLU A 354 -16.37 8.41 -6.64
C GLU A 354 -15.47 9.43 -5.92
N PRO A 355 -14.73 10.31 -6.62
CA PRO A 355 -13.73 11.21 -6.04
C PRO A 355 -14.23 12.04 -4.86
N GLU A 356 -15.48 12.52 -4.94
CA GLU A 356 -16.08 13.33 -3.88
C GLU A 356 -16.23 12.57 -2.55
N LYS A 357 -16.35 11.24 -2.61
CA LYS A 357 -16.43 10.36 -1.43
C LYS A 357 -15.07 9.86 -0.95
N VAL A 358 -14.05 9.91 -1.79
CA VAL A 358 -12.68 9.49 -1.44
C VAL A 358 -11.97 10.58 -0.63
N VAL A 359 -12.02 11.83 -1.08
CA VAL A 359 -11.28 12.96 -0.49
C VAL A 359 -11.52 13.14 1.02
N PRO A 360 -12.74 12.99 1.57
CA PRO A 360 -12.98 13.10 3.01
C PRO A 360 -12.13 12.19 3.89
N TYR A 361 -11.62 11.08 3.37
CA TYR A 361 -10.76 10.15 4.12
C TYR A 361 -9.32 10.63 4.34
N PHE A 362 -8.92 11.74 3.73
CA PHE A 362 -7.73 12.48 4.15
C PHE A 362 -7.99 13.27 5.44
N GLY A 363 -9.25 13.49 5.81
CA GLY A 363 -9.66 14.44 6.84
C GLY A 363 -9.48 15.88 6.37
N THR A 364 -9.13 16.77 7.31
CA THR A 364 -8.69 18.13 6.99
C THR A 364 -7.19 18.28 7.31
N VAL A 365 -6.56 19.37 6.85
CA VAL A 365 -5.15 19.64 7.15
C VAL A 365 -4.92 19.74 8.67
N GLU A 366 -5.88 20.31 9.42
CA GLU A 366 -5.82 20.45 10.88
C GLU A 366 -6.19 19.15 11.63
N LYS A 367 -7.04 18.32 11.02
CA LYS A 367 -7.52 17.05 11.58
C LYS A 367 -7.35 15.94 10.56
N PRO A 368 -6.11 15.54 10.27
CA PRO A 368 -5.84 14.51 9.26
C PRO A 368 -6.30 13.12 9.70
N GLU A 369 -6.78 12.35 8.73
CA GLU A 369 -7.13 10.93 8.86
C GLU A 369 -6.07 10.06 8.18
N CYS A 370 -6.32 9.55 6.96
CA CYS A 370 -5.31 8.79 6.22
C CYS A 370 -4.18 9.72 5.71
N HIS A 371 -2.96 9.19 5.67
CA HIS A 371 -1.83 9.88 5.03
C HIS A 371 -1.90 9.78 3.51
N MET A 372 -2.40 8.65 3.02
CA MET A 372 -2.45 8.30 1.61
C MET A 372 -3.76 7.60 1.28
N LEU A 373 -4.22 7.75 0.04
CA LEU A 373 -5.36 7.05 -0.54
C LEU A 373 -5.03 6.56 -1.94
N TYR A 374 -5.71 5.51 -2.40
CA TYR A 374 -5.59 5.04 -3.78
C TYR A 374 -6.27 5.98 -4.77
N ASN A 375 -5.64 6.27 -5.90
CA ASN A 375 -6.19 7.09 -7.00
C ASN A 375 -7.03 6.22 -7.95
N VAL A 376 -8.08 5.60 -7.43
CA VAL A 376 -8.90 4.60 -8.14
C VAL A 376 -9.57 5.18 -9.36
N THR A 377 -10.22 6.35 -9.23
CA THR A 377 -10.98 6.96 -10.33
C THR A 377 -10.06 7.37 -11.48
N THR A 378 -8.88 7.91 -11.17
CA THR A 378 -7.90 8.27 -12.21
C THR A 378 -7.37 7.03 -12.91
N MET A 379 -7.14 5.94 -12.18
CA MET A 379 -6.73 4.64 -12.74
C MET A 379 -7.80 4.12 -13.73
N ALA A 380 -9.06 4.05 -13.33
CA ALA A 380 -10.15 3.61 -14.20
C ALA A 380 -10.32 4.52 -15.42
N THR A 381 -10.23 5.86 -15.24
CA THR A 381 -10.29 6.84 -16.31
C THR A 381 -9.11 6.73 -17.27
N THR A 382 -7.92 6.33 -16.80
CA THR A 382 -6.78 6.05 -17.67
C THR A 382 -7.08 4.92 -18.65
N TRP A 383 -7.63 3.80 -18.17
CA TRP A 383 -8.02 2.70 -19.04
C TRP A 383 -9.19 3.05 -19.97
N HIS A 384 -10.16 3.84 -19.50
CA HIS A 384 -11.17 4.44 -20.36
C HIS A 384 -10.51 5.23 -21.53
N THR A 385 -9.53 6.07 -21.22
CA THR A 385 -8.81 6.89 -22.23
C THR A 385 -8.05 6.00 -23.23
N VAL A 386 -7.45 4.90 -22.77
CA VAL A 386 -6.83 3.89 -23.65
C VAL A 386 -7.84 3.29 -24.63
N ALA A 387 -9.07 3.00 -24.19
CA ALA A 387 -10.08 2.42 -25.06
C ALA A 387 -10.71 3.44 -26.02
N THR A 388 -10.91 4.68 -25.58
CA THR A 388 -11.60 5.73 -26.34
C THR A 388 -10.69 6.61 -27.17
N ARG A 389 -9.39 6.71 -26.84
CA ARG A 389 -8.39 7.66 -27.38
C ARG A 389 -8.79 9.13 -27.18
N ASP A 390 -9.64 9.41 -26.23
CA ASP A 390 -10.07 10.76 -25.87
C ASP A 390 -9.65 11.07 -24.43
N VAL A 391 -8.76 12.05 -24.26
CA VAL A 391 -8.19 12.44 -22.95
C VAL A 391 -9.08 13.40 -22.17
N SER A 392 -10.23 13.81 -22.69
CA SER A 392 -11.06 14.87 -22.10
C SER A 392 -11.49 14.55 -20.69
N LEU A 393 -12.03 13.32 -20.45
CA LEU A 393 -12.43 12.89 -19.13
C LEU A 393 -11.24 12.75 -18.17
N LEU A 394 -10.11 12.21 -18.66
CA LEU A 394 -8.90 12.08 -17.86
C LEU A 394 -8.32 13.42 -17.45
N LYS A 395 -8.31 14.41 -18.38
CA LYS A 395 -7.89 15.77 -18.10
C LYS A 395 -8.76 16.40 -17.00
N LYS A 396 -10.10 16.29 -17.12
CA LYS A 396 -11.02 16.75 -16.08
C LYS A 396 -10.74 16.11 -14.72
N GLN A 397 -10.54 14.79 -14.68
CA GLN A 397 -10.22 14.07 -13.46
C GLN A 397 -8.89 14.53 -12.83
N LEU A 398 -7.86 14.74 -13.65
CA LEU A 398 -6.57 15.24 -13.19
C LEU A 398 -6.69 16.67 -12.64
N ASP A 399 -7.48 17.54 -13.28
CA ASP A 399 -7.70 18.91 -12.80
C ASP A 399 -8.38 18.92 -11.41
N ILE A 400 -9.30 18.00 -11.14
CA ILE A 400 -9.90 17.81 -9.81
C ILE A 400 -8.81 17.41 -8.80
N VAL A 401 -8.03 16.39 -9.09
CA VAL A 401 -6.98 15.89 -8.19
C VAL A 401 -5.89 16.95 -7.95
N ASN A 402 -5.47 17.66 -9.00
CA ASN A 402 -4.45 18.69 -8.90
C ASN A 402 -4.90 19.95 -8.13
N GLY A 403 -6.20 20.17 -8.03
CA GLY A 403 -6.81 21.25 -7.23
C GLY A 403 -6.88 20.97 -5.73
N LEU A 404 -6.58 19.75 -5.28
CA LEU A 404 -6.61 19.36 -3.87
C LEU A 404 -5.40 19.91 -3.10
N PRO A 405 -5.49 20.01 -1.75
CA PRO A 405 -4.36 20.36 -0.90
C PRO A 405 -3.13 19.48 -1.15
N LYS A 406 -1.94 20.07 -1.14
CA LYS A 406 -0.67 19.35 -1.37
C LYS A 406 -0.30 18.37 -0.25
N ASP A 407 -1.02 18.42 0.87
CA ASP A 407 -0.92 17.45 1.96
C ASP A 407 -1.57 16.11 1.62
N TYR A 408 -2.50 16.08 0.67
CA TYR A 408 -3.22 14.89 0.25
C TYR A 408 -2.39 14.13 -0.79
N VAL A 409 -1.98 12.91 -0.43
CA VAL A 409 -1.08 12.10 -1.26
C VAL A 409 -1.82 10.89 -1.80
N PHE A 410 -1.88 10.78 -3.11
CA PHE A 410 -2.44 9.60 -3.77
C PHE A 410 -1.37 8.57 -4.12
N LEU A 411 -1.73 7.30 -4.03
CA LEU A 411 -1.03 6.20 -4.68
C LEU A 411 -1.54 6.08 -6.11
N ASN A 412 -0.65 6.26 -7.08
CA ASN A 412 -0.95 6.15 -8.51
C ASN A 412 -0.51 4.79 -9.02
N TYR A 413 -1.39 4.08 -9.70
CA TYR A 413 -1.14 2.74 -10.21
C TYR A 413 -1.95 2.48 -11.47
N LEU A 414 -1.51 1.55 -12.31
CA LEU A 414 -2.25 1.11 -13.50
C LEU A 414 -3.12 -0.11 -13.23
N ARG A 415 -2.67 -0.98 -12.34
CA ARG A 415 -3.39 -2.13 -11.80
C ARG A 415 -2.91 -2.48 -10.40
N CYS A 416 -3.68 -3.26 -9.69
CA CYS A 416 -3.28 -3.87 -8.42
C CYS A 416 -3.63 -5.37 -8.42
N HIS A 417 -3.77 -5.97 -7.25
CA HIS A 417 -4.24 -7.34 -7.07
C HIS A 417 -5.75 -7.51 -7.31
N ASP A 418 -6.50 -6.42 -7.29
CA ASP A 418 -7.95 -6.41 -7.51
C ASP A 418 -8.32 -6.13 -8.96
N ASP A 419 -9.60 -6.34 -9.23
CA ASP A 419 -10.23 -6.02 -10.50
C ASP A 419 -10.34 -4.52 -10.77
N ILE A 420 -10.45 -4.15 -12.02
CA ILE A 420 -10.71 -2.78 -12.47
C ILE A 420 -12.22 -2.59 -12.63
N GLY A 421 -12.80 -1.76 -11.76
CA GLY A 421 -14.19 -1.34 -11.86
C GLY A 421 -14.35 -0.06 -12.69
N TRP A 422 -15.43 0.04 -13.45
CA TRP A 422 -15.72 1.21 -14.29
C TRP A 422 -16.48 2.30 -13.51
N GLY A 423 -15.93 2.73 -12.36
CA GLY A 423 -16.43 3.86 -11.57
C GLY A 423 -16.01 5.20 -12.18
N LEU A 424 -16.58 5.55 -13.34
CA LEU A 424 -16.29 6.76 -14.09
C LEU A 424 -17.28 7.89 -13.75
N ASP A 425 -16.96 9.13 -14.15
CA ASP A 425 -17.89 10.27 -14.07
C ASP A 425 -18.98 10.15 -15.18
N TYR A 426 -19.95 9.27 -14.97
CA TYR A 426 -21.05 9.05 -15.91
C TYR A 426 -21.95 10.28 -16.15
N PRO A 427 -22.21 11.17 -15.17
CA PRO A 427 -22.86 12.45 -15.45
C PRO A 427 -22.15 13.26 -16.55
N THR A 428 -20.83 13.33 -16.51
CA THR A 428 -20.04 14.00 -17.57
C THR A 428 -20.11 13.24 -18.91
N LEU A 429 -19.95 11.92 -18.89
CA LEU A 429 -20.05 11.09 -20.10
C LEU A 429 -21.43 11.18 -20.77
N ALA A 430 -22.49 11.28 -19.97
CA ALA A 430 -23.85 11.47 -20.49
C ALA A 430 -24.03 12.81 -21.22
N MET A 431 -23.35 13.89 -20.79
CA MET A 431 -23.34 15.16 -21.52
C MET A 431 -22.64 15.05 -22.89
N GLU A 432 -21.73 14.10 -23.04
CA GLU A 432 -21.05 13.76 -24.29
C GLU A 432 -21.83 12.72 -25.13
N GLY A 433 -23.02 12.32 -24.69
CA GLY A 433 -23.90 11.37 -25.38
C GLY A 433 -23.56 9.90 -25.13
N MET A 434 -22.76 9.58 -24.11
CA MET A 434 -22.41 8.23 -23.71
C MET A 434 -23.37 7.71 -22.64
N GLU A 435 -24.12 6.66 -22.95
CA GLU A 435 -25.00 6.00 -22.00
C GLU A 435 -24.22 4.97 -21.18
N GLU A 436 -24.37 4.95 -19.85
CA GLU A 436 -23.55 4.18 -18.92
C GLU A 436 -23.44 2.69 -19.26
N ARG A 437 -24.58 2.02 -19.49
CA ARG A 437 -24.60 0.55 -19.72
C ARG A 437 -23.89 0.17 -21.02
N SER A 438 -24.20 0.86 -22.11
CA SER A 438 -23.58 0.59 -23.41
C SER A 438 -22.09 0.93 -23.42
N HIS A 439 -21.71 1.97 -22.66
CA HIS A 439 -20.33 2.35 -22.53
C HIS A 439 -19.51 1.34 -21.69
N LYS A 440 -20.05 0.89 -20.54
CA LYS A 440 -19.42 -0.21 -19.76
C LYS A 440 -19.27 -1.48 -20.60
N LYS A 441 -20.31 -1.83 -21.39
CA LYS A 441 -20.20 -2.96 -22.31
C LYS A 441 -19.07 -2.78 -23.33
N TYR A 442 -18.95 -1.59 -23.93
CA TYR A 442 -17.84 -1.30 -24.86
C TYR A 442 -16.48 -1.48 -24.20
N LEU A 443 -16.28 -0.97 -22.98
CA LEU A 443 -15.01 -1.12 -22.24
C LEU A 443 -14.73 -2.61 -21.97
N ASN A 444 -15.73 -3.36 -21.52
CA ASN A 444 -15.61 -4.81 -21.29
C ASN A 444 -15.21 -5.55 -22.55
N ASP A 445 -15.88 -5.28 -23.68
CA ASP A 445 -15.57 -5.90 -24.98
C ASP A 445 -14.17 -5.50 -25.47
N TYR A 446 -13.77 -4.24 -25.25
CA TYR A 446 -12.46 -3.73 -25.64
C TYR A 446 -11.34 -4.46 -24.89
N PHE A 447 -11.43 -4.54 -23.57
CA PHE A 447 -10.36 -5.13 -22.76
C PHE A 447 -10.32 -6.66 -22.84
N GLN A 448 -11.42 -7.33 -23.17
CA GLN A 448 -11.41 -8.77 -23.53
C GLN A 448 -10.86 -9.04 -24.94
N GLY A 449 -10.66 -8.00 -25.75
CA GLY A 449 -10.18 -8.14 -27.14
C GLY A 449 -11.27 -8.43 -28.17
N TYR A 450 -12.54 -8.24 -27.84
CA TYR A 450 -13.68 -8.44 -28.76
C TYR A 450 -13.99 -7.22 -29.63
N ALA A 451 -13.61 -6.03 -29.19
CA ALA A 451 -13.72 -4.83 -30.05
C ALA A 451 -12.68 -4.87 -31.18
N GLY A 452 -13.10 -4.56 -32.42
CA GLY A 452 -12.26 -4.68 -33.61
C GLY A 452 -10.99 -3.83 -33.63
N ASN A 453 -10.92 -2.81 -32.77
CA ASN A 453 -9.75 -1.94 -32.59
C ASN A 453 -8.92 -2.27 -31.34
N SER A 454 -9.18 -3.39 -30.67
CA SER A 454 -8.50 -3.80 -29.44
C SER A 454 -7.33 -4.74 -29.70
N THR A 455 -6.24 -4.49 -28.99
CA THR A 455 -5.11 -5.43 -28.84
C THR A 455 -5.07 -6.07 -27.47
N SER A 456 -5.98 -5.69 -26.57
CA SER A 456 -6.03 -6.14 -25.18
C SER A 456 -6.44 -7.60 -25.03
N ARG A 457 -6.01 -8.22 -23.92
CA ARG A 457 -6.44 -9.54 -23.45
C ARG A 457 -6.69 -9.48 -21.94
N GLY A 458 -7.79 -10.10 -21.50
CA GLY A 458 -8.15 -10.25 -20.11
C GLY A 458 -9.53 -10.86 -19.94
N GLU A 459 -10.02 -10.93 -18.71
CA GLU A 459 -11.27 -11.59 -18.35
C GLU A 459 -12.15 -10.70 -17.47
N LEU A 460 -13.46 -10.94 -17.51
CA LEU A 460 -14.41 -10.27 -16.64
C LEU A 460 -14.52 -11.01 -15.31
N TYR A 461 -14.73 -10.23 -14.25
CA TYR A 461 -15.02 -10.70 -12.91
C TYR A 461 -16.36 -10.14 -12.43
N ASN A 462 -17.11 -10.93 -11.68
CA ASN A 462 -18.42 -10.57 -11.11
C ASN A 462 -19.38 -9.96 -12.16
N ALA A 463 -19.42 -10.57 -13.34
CA ALA A 463 -20.28 -10.08 -14.43
C ALA A 463 -21.77 -10.33 -14.12
N ASP A 464 -22.58 -9.27 -14.18
CA ASP A 464 -24.02 -9.33 -14.02
C ASP A 464 -24.70 -9.36 -15.40
N PRO A 465 -25.32 -10.47 -15.79
CA PRO A 465 -25.97 -10.59 -17.08
C PRO A 465 -27.22 -9.72 -17.21
N VAL A 466 -27.80 -9.26 -16.09
CA VAL A 466 -29.03 -8.45 -16.10
C VAL A 466 -28.71 -6.98 -16.34
N THR A 467 -27.76 -6.42 -15.58
CA THR A 467 -27.35 -5.01 -15.70
C THR A 467 -26.28 -4.80 -16.76
N GLY A 468 -25.51 -5.83 -17.09
CA GLY A 468 -24.32 -5.75 -17.94
C GLY A 468 -23.10 -5.16 -17.22
N ASP A 469 -23.21 -4.93 -15.90
CA ASP A 469 -22.07 -4.50 -15.10
C ASP A 469 -21.08 -5.64 -14.92
N ALA A 470 -19.81 -5.31 -14.98
CA ALA A 470 -18.71 -6.24 -14.76
C ALA A 470 -17.44 -5.47 -14.42
N ARG A 471 -16.51 -6.18 -13.82
CA ARG A 471 -15.17 -5.68 -13.54
C ARG A 471 -14.17 -6.43 -14.41
N PHE A 472 -13.04 -5.82 -14.69
CA PHE A 472 -12.05 -6.36 -15.61
C PHE A 472 -10.77 -6.78 -14.88
N CYS A 473 -10.17 -7.89 -15.33
CA CYS A 473 -8.93 -8.44 -14.81
C CYS A 473 -7.92 -8.71 -15.95
N GLY A 474 -6.69 -8.23 -15.77
CA GLY A 474 -5.60 -8.44 -16.71
C GLY A 474 -4.31 -7.78 -16.25
N THR A 475 -3.16 -8.24 -16.74
CA THR A 475 -1.87 -7.58 -16.53
C THR A 475 -1.75 -6.36 -17.44
N THR A 476 -0.97 -5.34 -17.03
CA THR A 476 -0.73 -4.14 -17.84
C THR A 476 -0.21 -4.50 -19.23
N ALA A 477 0.73 -5.42 -19.32
CA ALA A 477 1.30 -5.91 -20.58
C ALA A 477 0.25 -6.54 -21.51
N SER A 478 -0.63 -7.40 -20.97
CA SER A 478 -1.71 -8.02 -21.75
C SER A 478 -2.75 -7.01 -22.20
N MET A 479 -3.10 -6.04 -21.35
CA MET A 479 -4.00 -4.93 -21.71
C MET A 479 -3.38 -3.99 -22.75
N CYS A 480 -2.07 -3.85 -22.77
CA CYS A 480 -1.35 -3.05 -23.78
C CYS A 480 -1.15 -3.77 -25.11
N GLY A 481 -1.29 -5.09 -25.16
CA GLY A 481 -1.22 -5.89 -26.39
C GLY A 481 0.03 -6.76 -26.53
N VAL A 482 0.91 -6.80 -25.51
CA VAL A 482 2.13 -7.65 -25.52
C VAL A 482 1.78 -9.11 -25.70
N GLU A 483 0.74 -9.61 -25.00
CA GLU A 483 0.28 -11.00 -25.12
C GLU A 483 -0.21 -11.32 -26.55
N LYS A 484 -1.01 -10.43 -27.12
CA LYS A 484 -1.50 -10.61 -28.51
C LYS A 484 -0.37 -10.62 -29.51
N ALA A 485 0.53 -9.64 -29.45
CA ALA A 485 1.68 -9.55 -30.36
C ALA A 485 2.62 -10.76 -30.26
N GLY A 486 2.83 -11.27 -29.03
CA GLY A 486 3.60 -12.49 -28.79
C GLY A 486 2.93 -13.73 -29.40
N PHE A 487 1.61 -13.85 -29.25
CA PHE A 487 0.85 -14.96 -29.86
C PHE A 487 0.88 -14.92 -31.40
N GLU A 488 0.75 -13.73 -31.99
CA GLU A 488 0.75 -13.51 -33.45
C GLU A 488 2.18 -13.49 -34.03
N GLN A 489 3.22 -13.49 -33.19
CA GLN A 489 4.64 -13.37 -33.56
C GLN A 489 4.92 -12.12 -34.43
N ASP A 490 4.26 -11.00 -34.09
CA ASP A 490 4.40 -9.70 -34.79
C ASP A 490 5.33 -8.79 -34.00
N ASP A 491 6.58 -8.68 -34.44
CA ASP A 491 7.61 -7.85 -33.82
C ASP A 491 7.26 -6.34 -33.86
N ASN A 492 6.58 -5.88 -34.91
CA ASN A 492 6.16 -4.47 -35.00
C ASN A 492 5.03 -4.17 -34.02
N ALA A 493 4.04 -5.05 -33.91
CA ALA A 493 2.98 -4.95 -32.91
C ALA A 493 3.56 -5.05 -31.49
N MET A 494 4.58 -5.87 -31.27
CA MET A 494 5.29 -6.01 -29.99
C MET A 494 5.95 -4.69 -29.59
N ASP A 495 6.70 -4.04 -30.49
CA ASP A 495 7.35 -2.76 -30.21
C ASP A 495 6.34 -1.63 -29.91
N VAL A 496 5.17 -1.65 -30.58
CA VAL A 496 4.07 -0.72 -30.30
C VAL A 496 3.46 -1.00 -28.92
N ALA A 497 3.23 -2.28 -28.58
CA ALA A 497 2.65 -2.69 -27.30
C ALA A 497 3.56 -2.29 -26.10
N ILE A 498 4.87 -2.53 -26.21
CA ILE A 498 5.87 -2.12 -25.20
C ILE A 498 5.89 -0.59 -25.07
N ARG A 499 5.85 0.15 -26.18
CA ARG A 499 5.81 1.62 -26.15
C ARG A 499 4.55 2.14 -25.47
N LYS A 500 3.39 1.53 -25.74
CA LYS A 500 2.12 1.85 -25.09
C LYS A 500 2.19 1.61 -23.57
N ASP A 501 2.76 0.49 -23.14
CA ASP A 501 2.94 0.13 -21.74
C ASP A 501 3.88 1.15 -21.03
N LEU A 502 5.03 1.43 -21.62
CA LEU A 502 5.97 2.45 -21.12
C LEU A 502 5.36 3.87 -21.10
N MET A 503 4.54 4.23 -22.09
CA MET A 503 3.84 5.52 -22.12
C MET A 503 2.87 5.66 -20.95
N LEU A 504 2.14 4.59 -20.62
CA LEU A 504 1.21 4.59 -19.48
C LEU A 504 1.96 4.71 -18.15
N HIS A 505 3.09 4.03 -17.99
CA HIS A 505 3.93 4.18 -16.80
C HIS A 505 4.56 5.58 -16.70
N ALA A 506 5.05 6.12 -17.81
CA ALA A 506 5.55 7.51 -17.87
C ALA A 506 4.46 8.51 -17.49
N TYR A 507 3.24 8.33 -18.01
CA TYR A 507 2.09 9.12 -17.61
C TYR A 507 1.79 8.98 -16.09
N MET A 508 1.78 7.75 -15.57
CA MET A 508 1.54 7.48 -14.15
C MET A 508 2.58 8.21 -13.27
N PHE A 509 3.84 8.25 -13.66
CA PHE A 509 4.91 8.95 -12.91
C PHE A 509 4.75 10.48 -12.94
N MET A 510 4.08 11.03 -13.96
CA MET A 510 3.77 12.46 -14.03
C MET A 510 2.61 12.89 -13.15
N GLN A 511 1.83 11.98 -12.59
CA GLN A 511 0.76 12.34 -11.64
C GLN A 511 1.33 12.82 -10.31
N SER A 512 0.59 13.69 -9.62
CA SER A 512 0.91 14.03 -8.22
C SER A 512 0.69 12.81 -7.33
N GLY A 513 1.65 12.48 -6.44
CA GLY A 513 1.59 11.34 -5.55
C GLY A 513 2.72 10.33 -5.73
N ILE A 514 2.49 9.11 -5.29
CA ILE A 514 3.49 8.03 -5.25
C ILE A 514 3.12 6.98 -6.30
N PRO A 515 3.95 6.69 -7.29
CA PRO A 515 3.72 5.62 -8.25
C PRO A 515 3.98 4.26 -7.61
N VAL A 516 3.13 3.28 -7.96
CA VAL A 516 3.24 1.90 -7.47
C VAL A 516 3.06 0.93 -8.64
N LEU A 517 4.04 0.04 -8.82
CA LEU A 517 3.97 -1.08 -9.76
C LEU A 517 3.31 -2.30 -9.10
N TYR A 518 2.76 -3.18 -9.91
CA TYR A 518 2.51 -4.56 -9.50
C TYR A 518 3.62 -5.46 -10.04
N SER A 519 4.17 -6.38 -9.22
CA SER A 519 5.30 -7.23 -9.64
C SER A 519 5.00 -7.98 -10.94
N GLY A 520 5.97 -7.98 -11.84
CA GLY A 520 5.83 -8.46 -13.20
C GLY A 520 5.60 -7.37 -14.24
N ASP A 521 5.07 -6.17 -13.87
CA ASP A 521 4.94 -5.04 -14.80
C ASP A 521 6.29 -4.58 -15.30
N GLU A 522 7.33 -4.64 -14.46
CA GLU A 522 8.70 -4.24 -14.79
C GLU A 522 9.37 -5.12 -15.86
N ILE A 523 8.81 -6.28 -16.14
CA ILE A 523 9.27 -7.20 -17.19
C ILE A 523 8.19 -7.52 -18.24
N ALA A 524 7.12 -6.75 -18.28
CA ALA A 524 5.97 -6.96 -19.15
C ALA A 524 5.37 -8.38 -19.04
N GLN A 525 5.25 -8.92 -17.81
CA GLN A 525 4.65 -10.24 -17.59
C GLN A 525 3.19 -10.25 -18.03
N VAL A 526 2.81 -11.23 -18.86
CA VAL A 526 1.46 -11.37 -19.40
C VAL A 526 0.54 -12.16 -18.48
N ASN A 527 -0.74 -12.25 -18.80
CA ASN A 527 -1.75 -13.00 -18.08
C ASN A 527 -1.36 -14.46 -17.82
N ASP A 528 -1.73 -14.96 -16.65
CA ASP A 528 -1.58 -16.36 -16.26
C ASP A 528 -2.94 -17.07 -16.26
N TYR A 529 -3.18 -17.94 -17.23
CA TYR A 529 -4.42 -18.70 -17.35
C TYR A 529 -4.40 -20.02 -16.57
N THR A 530 -3.26 -20.41 -15.97
CA THR A 530 -3.12 -21.67 -15.23
C THR A 530 -3.93 -21.69 -13.94
N TYR A 531 -4.39 -20.52 -13.45
CA TYR A 531 -5.27 -20.45 -12.30
C TYR A 531 -6.57 -21.25 -12.48
N LYS A 532 -7.02 -21.47 -13.71
CA LYS A 532 -8.22 -22.27 -14.06
C LYS A 532 -8.06 -23.75 -13.73
N ASP A 533 -6.83 -24.24 -13.60
CA ASP A 533 -6.54 -25.62 -13.25
C ASP A 533 -6.59 -25.85 -11.72
N ASP A 534 -6.64 -24.78 -10.91
CA ASP A 534 -6.77 -24.84 -9.46
C ASP A 534 -8.25 -24.65 -9.06
N PRO A 535 -8.94 -25.68 -8.52
CA PRO A 535 -10.35 -25.57 -8.12
C PRO A 535 -10.67 -24.45 -7.13
N ASN A 536 -9.68 -24.02 -6.33
CA ASN A 536 -9.86 -22.94 -5.35
C ASN A 536 -9.74 -21.54 -5.98
N LYS A 537 -9.23 -21.45 -7.20
CA LYS A 537 -8.99 -20.18 -7.91
C LYS A 537 -9.83 -20.02 -9.18
N ALA A 538 -10.22 -21.14 -9.79
CA ALA A 538 -10.85 -21.18 -11.12
C ALA A 538 -12.11 -20.31 -11.27
N ALA A 539 -12.83 -20.03 -10.16
CA ALA A 539 -14.02 -19.19 -10.15
C ALA A 539 -13.72 -17.67 -9.97
N ASP A 540 -12.47 -17.31 -9.74
CA ASP A 540 -12.05 -15.92 -9.47
C ASP A 540 -11.06 -15.45 -10.53
N SER A 541 -11.55 -14.68 -11.52
CA SER A 541 -10.75 -14.19 -12.64
C SER A 541 -9.62 -13.22 -12.21
N ARG A 542 -9.62 -12.71 -10.97
CA ARG A 542 -8.52 -11.87 -10.47
C ARG A 542 -7.19 -12.61 -10.46
N TYR A 543 -7.22 -13.94 -10.38
CA TYR A 543 -5.99 -14.74 -10.43
C TYR A 543 -5.28 -14.72 -11.79
N ILE A 544 -5.93 -14.27 -12.87
CA ILE A 544 -5.29 -14.11 -14.19
C ILE A 544 -4.09 -13.15 -14.13
N HIS A 545 -4.15 -12.14 -13.26
CA HIS A 545 -3.08 -11.14 -13.09
C HIS A 545 -2.33 -11.25 -11.74
N ARG A 546 -2.65 -12.29 -10.95
CA ARG A 546 -1.95 -12.65 -9.71
C ARG A 546 -0.98 -13.82 -9.91
N GLY A 547 -0.55 -14.08 -11.14
CA GLY A 547 0.36 -15.17 -11.48
C GLY A 547 1.71 -15.09 -10.76
N ALA A 548 2.38 -16.22 -10.60
CA ALA A 548 3.71 -16.26 -10.01
C ALA A 548 4.72 -15.49 -10.85
N MET A 549 5.66 -14.79 -10.17
CA MET A 549 6.76 -14.10 -10.83
C MET A 549 7.62 -15.07 -11.63
N ASN A 550 7.76 -14.80 -12.90
CA ASN A 550 8.59 -15.63 -13.78
C ASN A 550 10.06 -15.19 -13.71
N TRP A 551 10.83 -15.81 -12.83
CA TRP A 551 12.23 -15.47 -12.60
C TRP A 551 13.15 -15.77 -13.79
N ASP A 552 12.78 -16.69 -14.69
CA ASP A 552 13.52 -16.97 -15.93
C ASP A 552 13.35 -15.82 -16.93
N LEU A 553 12.15 -15.25 -17.02
CA LEU A 553 11.91 -14.02 -17.79
C LEU A 553 12.60 -12.83 -17.12
N ALA A 554 12.48 -12.67 -15.81
CA ALA A 554 13.14 -11.60 -15.06
C ALA A 554 14.67 -11.61 -15.24
N ALA A 555 15.29 -12.77 -15.42
CA ALA A 555 16.71 -12.90 -15.73
C ALA A 555 17.10 -12.26 -17.07
N LYS A 556 16.17 -12.15 -18.03
CA LYS A 556 16.41 -11.52 -19.35
C LYS A 556 16.38 -9.98 -19.32
N ARG A 557 16.01 -9.35 -18.19
CA ARG A 557 15.87 -7.88 -18.08
C ARG A 557 17.10 -7.08 -18.49
N THR A 558 18.29 -7.70 -18.45
CA THR A 558 19.55 -7.08 -18.87
C THR A 558 19.79 -7.12 -20.38
N ASP A 559 19.08 -8.01 -21.10
CA ASP A 559 19.20 -8.13 -22.56
C ASP A 559 18.23 -7.17 -23.27
N LYS A 560 18.77 -6.11 -23.84
CA LYS A 560 18.01 -5.06 -24.54
C LYS A 560 17.24 -5.51 -25.78
N THR A 561 17.45 -6.72 -26.25
CA THR A 561 16.77 -7.27 -27.45
C THR A 561 15.48 -7.99 -27.09
N THR A 562 15.32 -8.41 -25.83
CA THR A 562 14.11 -9.08 -25.33
C THR A 562 13.03 -8.09 -24.93
N VAL A 563 11.79 -8.57 -24.82
CA VAL A 563 10.63 -7.81 -24.32
C VAL A 563 10.91 -7.31 -22.89
N GLU A 564 11.34 -8.24 -22.03
CA GLU A 564 11.65 -7.98 -20.62
C GLU A 564 12.76 -6.93 -20.48
N GLY A 565 13.81 -7.00 -21.29
CA GLY A 565 14.90 -6.05 -21.24
C GLY A 565 14.54 -4.68 -21.82
N LYS A 566 13.66 -4.61 -22.82
CA LYS A 566 13.13 -3.34 -23.33
C LYS A 566 12.28 -2.65 -22.27
N MET A 567 11.36 -3.39 -21.65
CA MET A 567 10.46 -2.88 -20.61
C MET A 567 11.22 -2.44 -19.36
N PHE A 568 12.04 -3.31 -18.79
CA PHE A 568 12.81 -3.02 -17.58
C PHE A 568 13.68 -1.76 -17.72
N ARG A 569 14.42 -1.64 -18.82
CA ARG A 569 15.27 -0.48 -19.03
C ARG A 569 14.49 0.80 -19.33
N GLY A 570 13.33 0.68 -19.99
CA GLY A 570 12.46 1.82 -20.22
C GLY A 570 11.92 2.37 -18.90
N LEU A 571 11.45 1.49 -17.99
CA LEU A 571 11.01 1.88 -16.65
C LEU A 571 12.15 2.46 -15.82
N HIS A 572 13.28 1.77 -15.74
CA HIS A 572 14.45 2.25 -14.99
C HIS A 572 14.90 3.65 -15.45
N GLN A 573 14.88 3.93 -16.75
CA GLN A 573 15.17 5.29 -17.27
C GLN A 573 14.17 6.33 -16.75
N LEU A 574 12.88 6.00 -16.73
CA LEU A 574 11.83 6.91 -16.24
C LEU A 574 11.99 7.17 -14.72
N GLU A 575 12.36 6.13 -13.97
CA GLU A 575 12.60 6.19 -12.53
C GLU A 575 13.82 7.06 -12.20
N GLU A 576 14.93 6.88 -12.92
CA GLU A 576 16.12 7.72 -12.79
C GLU A 576 15.84 9.20 -13.10
N ILE A 577 15.05 9.48 -14.14
CA ILE A 577 14.60 10.85 -14.43
C ILE A 577 13.78 11.38 -13.27
N ARG A 578 12.81 10.59 -12.75
CA ARG A 578 11.98 10.99 -11.63
C ARG A 578 12.81 11.32 -10.38
N LYS A 579 13.80 10.53 -10.04
CA LYS A 579 14.70 10.76 -8.91
C LYS A 579 15.59 11.99 -9.09
N SER A 580 16.03 12.27 -10.32
CA SER A 580 16.96 13.37 -10.58
C SER A 580 16.29 14.74 -10.62
N GLU A 581 14.97 14.79 -10.89
CA GLU A 581 14.25 16.04 -11.13
C GLU A 581 13.34 16.41 -9.95
N LYS A 582 13.56 17.58 -9.37
CA LYS A 582 12.82 18.07 -8.20
C LYS A 582 11.31 18.21 -8.44
N ALA A 583 10.90 18.49 -9.68
CA ALA A 583 9.50 18.64 -10.03
C ALA A 583 8.66 17.39 -9.80
N PHE A 584 9.26 16.23 -9.54
CA PHE A 584 8.52 14.98 -9.23
C PHE A 584 8.17 14.76 -7.77
N VAL A 585 8.51 15.67 -6.84
CA VAL A 585 8.00 15.56 -5.46
C VAL A 585 6.48 15.58 -5.44
N SER A 586 5.83 14.83 -4.54
CA SER A 586 4.37 14.70 -4.51
C SER A 586 3.63 16.03 -4.32
N TYR A 587 4.26 16.99 -3.68
CA TYR A 587 3.69 18.31 -3.39
C TYR A 587 4.06 19.38 -4.44
N ALA A 588 4.67 19.01 -5.58
CA ALA A 588 4.90 19.91 -6.71
C ALA A 588 3.57 20.46 -7.25
N ASP A 589 3.62 21.66 -7.82
CA ASP A 589 2.50 22.16 -8.60
C ASP A 589 2.33 21.30 -9.85
N THR A 590 1.11 20.89 -10.11
CA THR A 590 0.77 20.02 -11.24
C THR A 590 -0.51 20.53 -11.89
N TRP A 591 -0.53 20.60 -13.21
CA TRP A 591 -1.68 21.08 -13.99
C TRP A 591 -1.73 20.42 -15.36
N THR A 592 -2.91 20.39 -15.98
CA THR A 592 -3.06 19.95 -17.36
C THR A 592 -2.84 21.14 -18.32
N ILE A 593 -2.30 20.85 -19.49
CA ILE A 593 -2.01 21.86 -20.53
C ILE A 593 -2.84 21.54 -21.78
N GLU A 594 -3.42 22.56 -22.39
CA GLU A 594 -4.21 22.39 -23.61
C GLU A 594 -3.31 22.10 -24.83
N THR A 595 -3.70 21.08 -25.60
CA THR A 595 -2.97 20.62 -26.80
C THR A 595 -3.78 20.73 -28.09
N TRP A 596 -5.08 21.00 -27.99
CA TRP A 596 -6.04 21.04 -29.12
C TRP A 596 -6.17 19.71 -29.89
N GLU A 597 -5.60 18.62 -29.35
CA GLU A 597 -5.62 17.27 -29.90
C GLU A 597 -6.20 16.28 -28.88
N LYS A 598 -7.38 15.74 -29.18
CA LYS A 598 -8.14 14.87 -28.25
C LYS A 598 -7.39 13.63 -27.79
N GLY A 599 -6.45 13.11 -28.58
CA GLY A 599 -5.67 11.93 -28.24
C GLY A 599 -4.39 12.24 -27.46
N VAL A 600 -4.08 13.52 -27.20
CA VAL A 600 -2.80 13.92 -26.57
C VAL A 600 -3.05 14.60 -25.23
N LEU A 601 -2.57 13.97 -24.17
CA LEU A 601 -2.52 14.55 -22.82
C LEU A 601 -1.19 15.27 -22.60
N CYS A 602 -1.27 16.46 -22.01
CA CYS A 602 -0.10 17.21 -21.59
C CYS A 602 -0.23 17.64 -20.14
N ILE A 603 0.81 17.38 -19.32
CA ILE A 603 0.86 17.67 -17.88
C ILE A 603 2.09 18.51 -17.59
N GLY A 604 1.91 19.65 -16.93
CA GLY A 604 3.00 20.44 -16.37
C GLY A 604 3.24 20.11 -14.90
N ARG A 605 4.50 20.11 -14.48
CA ARG A 605 4.92 20.03 -13.08
C ARG A 605 5.94 21.11 -12.78
N TYR A 606 5.88 21.71 -11.59
CA TYR A 606 6.82 22.73 -11.15
C TYR A 606 7.12 22.64 -9.67
N TYR A 607 8.39 22.69 -9.32
CA TYR A 607 8.84 22.83 -7.95
C TYR A 607 10.25 23.43 -7.90
N ASP A 608 10.46 24.44 -7.04
CA ASP A 608 11.76 25.05 -6.73
C ASP A 608 12.62 25.39 -7.98
N GLY A 609 11.99 26.04 -8.96
CA GLY A 609 12.65 26.45 -10.21
C GLY A 609 12.77 25.36 -11.27
N ASP A 610 12.40 24.12 -10.96
CA ASP A 610 12.40 23.01 -11.91
C ASP A 610 11.02 22.83 -12.54
N LYS A 611 10.94 22.89 -13.88
CA LYS A 611 9.68 22.73 -14.64
C LYS A 611 9.86 21.61 -15.66
N ILE A 612 8.94 20.65 -15.62
CA ILE A 612 8.87 19.54 -16.57
C ILE A 612 7.48 19.49 -17.19
N ILE A 613 7.42 19.21 -18.48
CA ILE A 613 6.18 19.00 -19.23
C ILE A 613 6.18 17.58 -19.78
N GLY A 614 5.25 16.76 -19.32
CA GLY A 614 4.98 15.44 -19.88
C GLY A 614 3.98 15.53 -21.03
N VAL A 615 4.27 14.86 -22.14
CA VAL A 615 3.41 14.79 -23.31
C VAL A 615 3.16 13.33 -23.67
N PHE A 616 1.89 12.91 -23.82
CA PHE A 616 1.48 11.52 -23.97
C PHE A 616 0.45 11.36 -25.08
N ASN A 617 0.78 10.58 -26.10
CA ASN A 617 -0.15 10.25 -27.19
C ASN A 617 -0.87 8.91 -26.89
N PHE A 618 -2.15 8.97 -26.55
CA PHE A 618 -3.00 7.80 -26.29
C PHE A 618 -3.57 7.17 -27.58
N SER A 619 -3.16 7.65 -28.75
CA SER A 619 -3.66 7.19 -30.05
C SER A 619 -2.66 6.21 -30.70
N GLU A 620 -3.20 5.27 -31.48
CA GLU A 620 -2.44 4.39 -32.38
C GLU A 620 -1.90 5.09 -33.62
N PHE A 621 -2.10 6.39 -33.75
CA PHE A 621 -1.61 7.22 -34.86
C PHE A 621 -0.64 8.27 -34.38
N ASP A 622 0.30 8.63 -35.23
CA ASP A 622 1.15 9.80 -35.02
C ASP A 622 0.27 11.06 -34.91
N LYS A 623 0.57 11.90 -33.94
CA LYS A 623 -0.14 13.16 -33.69
C LYS A 623 0.80 14.35 -33.69
N THR A 624 0.29 15.51 -34.10
CA THR A 624 0.99 16.78 -33.94
C THR A 624 0.23 17.65 -32.96
N ALA A 625 0.82 17.96 -31.82
CA ALA A 625 0.20 18.77 -30.79
C ALA A 625 0.85 20.15 -30.69
N TRP A 626 0.00 21.17 -30.47
CA TRP A 626 0.41 22.52 -30.12
C TRP A 626 0.25 22.67 -28.61
N ILE A 627 1.38 22.74 -27.91
CA ILE A 627 1.36 22.82 -26.46
C ILE A 627 1.33 24.29 -26.07
N ASN A 628 0.25 24.75 -25.46
CA ASN A 628 0.20 26.11 -24.90
C ASN A 628 1.24 26.20 -23.75
N GLU A 629 1.79 27.30 -23.45
CA GLU A 629 2.86 27.55 -22.46
C GLU A 629 4.29 27.16 -22.89
N THR A 630 4.52 26.79 -24.14
CA THR A 630 5.83 26.35 -24.59
C THR A 630 6.44 27.36 -25.57
N ASP A 631 7.14 28.32 -25.03
CA ASP A 631 8.05 29.18 -25.78
C ASP A 631 9.52 28.77 -25.53
N GLY A 632 10.33 28.75 -26.58
CA GLY A 632 11.77 28.45 -26.52
C GLY A 632 12.13 27.01 -26.87
N ASP A 633 13.35 26.64 -26.50
CA ASP A 633 13.93 25.34 -26.78
C ASP A 633 13.82 24.43 -25.53
N TYR A 634 13.50 23.17 -25.76
CA TYR A 634 13.37 22.14 -24.76
C TYR A 634 14.30 20.96 -25.05
N VAL A 635 14.69 20.25 -24.01
CA VAL A 635 15.32 18.95 -24.12
C VAL A 635 14.30 17.91 -23.66
N ASP A 636 14.08 16.86 -24.44
CA ASP A 636 13.41 15.66 -24.00
C ASP A 636 14.36 14.84 -23.13
N LEU A 637 14.05 14.68 -21.85
CA LEU A 637 14.89 13.97 -20.88
C LEU A 637 15.04 12.47 -21.19
N ILE A 638 14.09 11.89 -21.96
CA ILE A 638 14.09 10.48 -22.32
C ILE A 638 15.09 10.21 -23.45
N SER A 639 15.02 11.01 -24.52
CA SER A 639 15.88 10.81 -25.70
C SER A 639 17.13 11.69 -25.71
N GLY A 640 17.21 12.71 -24.87
CA GLY A 640 18.25 13.74 -24.89
C GLY A 640 18.17 14.72 -26.07
N ARG A 641 17.13 14.67 -26.88
CA ARG A 641 16.98 15.49 -28.09
C ARG A 641 16.46 16.89 -27.76
N LYS A 642 17.05 17.89 -28.42
CA LYS A 642 16.49 19.24 -28.41
C LYS A 642 15.28 19.33 -29.33
N MET A 643 14.22 19.96 -28.87
CA MET A 643 12.99 20.14 -29.66
C MET A 643 12.27 21.43 -29.30
N LYS A 644 11.44 21.91 -30.22
CA LYS A 644 10.50 23.00 -29.96
C LYS A 644 9.15 22.36 -29.57
N ALA A 645 8.53 22.87 -28.54
CA ALA A 645 7.26 22.35 -28.08
C ALA A 645 6.06 22.87 -28.91
N ALA A 646 6.24 23.88 -29.76
CA ALA A 646 5.22 24.29 -30.71
C ALA A 646 5.19 23.34 -31.92
N GLY A 647 4.07 22.61 -32.12
CA GLY A 647 3.92 21.66 -33.21
C GLY A 647 4.76 20.39 -33.02
N VAL A 648 4.77 19.83 -31.81
CA VAL A 648 5.47 18.58 -31.49
C VAL A 648 4.80 17.41 -32.21
N ASN A 649 5.60 16.68 -33.00
CA ASN A 649 5.17 15.38 -33.55
C ASN A 649 5.43 14.27 -32.54
N ILE A 650 4.38 13.52 -32.19
CA ILE A 650 4.39 12.49 -31.17
C ILE A 650 3.98 11.18 -31.84
N PRO A 651 4.87 10.18 -31.95
CA PRO A 651 4.54 8.87 -32.52
C PRO A 651 3.35 8.23 -31.86
N ALA A 652 2.74 7.25 -32.53
CA ALA A 652 1.71 6.38 -31.94
C ALA A 652 2.16 5.85 -30.58
N PHE A 653 1.39 6.10 -29.53
CA PHE A 653 1.73 5.81 -28.13
C PHE A 653 3.10 6.35 -27.68
N GLY A 654 3.56 7.44 -28.33
CA GLY A 654 4.78 8.13 -27.97
C GLY A 654 4.60 9.03 -26.76
N TYR A 655 5.71 9.35 -26.10
CA TYR A 655 5.72 10.22 -24.92
C TYR A 655 7.05 10.97 -24.79
N TYR A 656 7.01 12.12 -24.14
CA TYR A 656 8.17 12.98 -23.89
C TYR A 656 8.13 13.59 -22.50
N TYR A 657 9.30 13.79 -21.90
CA TYR A 657 9.51 14.63 -20.73
C TYR A 657 10.35 15.85 -21.13
N LEU A 658 9.67 16.97 -21.33
CA LEU A 658 10.28 18.18 -21.83
C LEU A 658 10.74 19.08 -20.69
N LYS A 659 12.04 19.39 -20.64
CA LYS A 659 12.65 20.35 -19.74
C LYS A 659 13.17 21.54 -20.54
N LYS A 660 12.87 22.77 -20.06
CA LYS A 660 13.32 24.00 -20.75
C LYS A 660 14.85 24.08 -20.70
N CYS A 661 15.50 24.43 -21.86
CA CYS A 661 16.94 24.60 -21.97
C CYS A 661 17.44 25.85 -21.24
#